data_ff75fd31b38169c7dd35dd1dbd133b68
#
_entry.id   ff75fd31b38169c7dd35dd1dbd133b68
#
_cell.length_a   1.000
_cell.length_b   1.000
_cell.length_c   1.000
_cell.angle_alpha   90.00
_cell.angle_beta   90.00
_cell.angle_gamma   90.00
#
_symmetry.space_group_name_H-M   'P 1'
#
loop_
_entity.id
_entity.type
_entity.pdbx_description
1 polymer ?
#
loop_
_entity_poly.entity_id
_entity_poly.type
_entity_poly.pdbx_seq_one_letter_code
_entity_poly.pdbx_strand_id
1 'polypeptide(L)'
;MPTFADVALPVPLDMAFTYAIPPGMEPVIGGRVLVPFRQQRMPGIVVDLHDRPPQSEGKDVKIKKVIESLDLTPVLEDQLLKLGRWIADYYLAPIGEVFRTMLPLSAEFKRIITYRIADAGHMALHLAGQSGSPARSQRTPEEQLVEFRVLDYLAERDGGRVNEKSLRSATGVSRGLVAGMVRKKWIAREDVSATRDAARMIKVAVLLSAEPGSPARHDTRSAGTPPLVAGACPEPAAGASRPRRSSNLNANQRTLIEALAAAGGRVPVERLREIDVPRTALGTLVRRGLLELVDEPQEFSGPKLKPRRSPFEFEFSPAQQQALEKLRETVDARKFAGMLLHGVTGSGKTAVYLAVMREVLEQGRSSILLVPEIGLTPAMAADLIQVFGDEVAILHSGLSNDERAEQWHRIKRGAARVVVGTRSAVFAPVSDLALLIVDEEQDSSYKQEETPRYHARDVAVMRAKMAGAVVVLGSATPSLESYYNAKKNKYALVELPDRVENRPLPAVEIIDMRQEFQETGKEQVISRKLAEEIRERLERKEQVMVLLNRRGYSPVALCRACGEALQCKNCAVSMTHHKREHKMECHYCGYVTHIPDKCAHCGSEYVYFVGTGSEKLEELLHGMFPQARIGRLDRDTVRGREDFERALNALNEGDLDMLVGTQMIAKGHDVHGVTLVGVVGADAALGLPDFRAAERTFQLLTQVAGRAGRGESPGKVVLQTYFPDHYAVQYAARHDFAGFYDKELQFRSWMHYPPYSAIANVVVRSEKLDEALAWSGELGRWFEKTRHEGIRVLGPAAAPITRLKRDYRYHFILKSPSREKMNALLRAMLAEAAARKIPRTQVIVDVDAVWLM
;
A
#
# COMPACT_ATOMS: atom_id res chain seq x y z
N MET A 1 7.87 -15.60 -38.11
CA MET A 1 7.40 -15.48 -36.69
C MET A 1 8.65 -15.37 -35.85
N PRO A 2 8.67 -14.51 -34.83
CA PRO A 2 9.86 -14.36 -33.97
C PRO A 2 10.22 -15.70 -33.31
N THR A 3 11.51 -15.96 -33.22
CA THR A 3 12.07 -17.23 -32.69
C THR A 3 12.45 -17.10 -31.20
N PHE A 4 12.60 -15.86 -30.71
CA PHE A 4 13.01 -15.57 -29.36
C PHE A 4 12.12 -14.51 -28.70
N ALA A 5 11.96 -14.63 -27.39
CA ALA A 5 11.28 -13.67 -26.53
C ALA A 5 12.21 -13.24 -25.40
N ASP A 6 12.37 -11.94 -25.22
CA ASP A 6 12.98 -11.37 -24.03
C ASP A 6 11.93 -11.22 -22.94
N VAL A 7 12.19 -11.83 -21.79
CA VAL A 7 11.24 -11.95 -20.69
C VAL A 7 11.81 -11.29 -19.42
N ALA A 8 11.10 -10.32 -18.90
CA ALA A 8 11.41 -9.69 -17.62
C ALA A 8 10.85 -10.55 -16.48
N LEU A 9 11.73 -11.09 -15.64
CA LEU A 9 11.39 -11.96 -14.52
C LEU A 9 11.41 -11.19 -13.19
N PRO A 10 10.53 -11.51 -12.23
CA PRO A 10 10.50 -10.87 -10.90
C PRO A 10 11.67 -11.37 -10.01
N VAL A 11 12.88 -11.04 -10.43
CA VAL A 11 14.13 -11.37 -9.75
C VAL A 11 14.98 -10.10 -9.60
N PRO A 12 15.87 -10.02 -8.59
CA PRO A 12 16.70 -8.84 -8.34
C PRO A 12 17.87 -8.71 -9.31
N LEU A 13 17.59 -8.80 -10.62
CA LEU A 13 18.57 -8.68 -11.70
C LEU A 13 18.08 -7.64 -12.70
N ASP A 14 18.98 -6.76 -13.12
CA ASP A 14 18.68 -5.61 -13.96
C ASP A 14 18.74 -5.97 -15.47
N MET A 15 18.13 -7.12 -15.85
CA MET A 15 18.11 -7.60 -17.24
C MET A 15 16.86 -8.41 -17.54
N ALA A 16 16.46 -8.44 -18.80
CA ALA A 16 15.55 -9.42 -19.34
C ALA A 16 16.32 -10.69 -19.75
N PHE A 17 15.63 -11.82 -19.85
CA PHE A 17 16.18 -13.11 -20.18
C PHE A 17 15.60 -13.60 -21.50
N THR A 18 16.46 -14.02 -22.43
CA THR A 18 16.04 -14.52 -23.74
C THR A 18 15.65 -16.00 -23.67
N TYR A 19 14.47 -16.32 -24.17
CA TYR A 19 13.93 -17.68 -24.27
C TYR A 19 13.55 -17.99 -25.71
N ALA A 20 13.74 -19.24 -26.14
CA ALA A 20 13.27 -19.69 -27.45
C ALA A 20 11.75 -19.92 -27.42
N ILE A 21 11.06 -19.52 -28.48
CA ILE A 21 9.62 -19.71 -28.64
C ILE A 21 9.39 -21.08 -29.31
N PRO A 22 8.61 -22.00 -28.71
CA PRO A 22 8.24 -23.25 -29.34
C PRO A 22 7.40 -23.03 -30.60
N PRO A 23 7.51 -23.88 -31.64
CA PRO A 23 6.62 -23.80 -32.81
C PRO A 23 5.14 -23.86 -32.42
N GLY A 24 4.32 -23.02 -32.99
CA GLY A 24 2.89 -22.93 -32.70
C GLY A 24 2.52 -22.12 -31.46
N MET A 25 3.48 -21.50 -30.77
CA MET A 25 3.22 -20.58 -29.66
C MET A 25 3.40 -19.12 -30.15
N GLU A 26 2.43 -18.27 -29.83
CA GLU A 26 2.41 -16.85 -30.22
C GLU A 26 2.35 -15.95 -28.98
N PRO A 27 3.47 -15.75 -28.27
CA PRO A 27 3.49 -14.82 -27.15
C PRO A 27 3.36 -13.38 -27.65
N VAL A 28 2.70 -12.53 -26.83
CA VAL A 28 2.50 -11.12 -27.18
C VAL A 28 3.35 -10.22 -26.29
N ILE A 29 3.89 -9.12 -26.84
CA ILE A 29 4.62 -8.11 -26.04
C ILE A 29 3.66 -7.54 -24.99
N GLY A 30 4.10 -7.46 -23.74
CA GLY A 30 3.26 -7.07 -22.60
C GLY A 30 2.37 -8.18 -22.05
N GLY A 31 2.36 -9.37 -22.67
CA GLY A 31 1.73 -10.58 -22.15
C GLY A 31 2.63 -11.33 -21.18
N ARG A 32 2.02 -12.20 -20.38
CA ARG A 32 2.74 -13.09 -19.47
C ARG A 32 3.08 -14.40 -20.16
N VAL A 33 4.26 -14.90 -19.86
CA VAL A 33 4.72 -16.25 -20.26
C VAL A 33 5.25 -17.00 -19.05
N LEU A 34 5.03 -18.29 -19.02
CA LEU A 34 5.62 -19.18 -18.03
C LEU A 34 6.97 -19.70 -18.57
N VAL A 35 8.03 -19.47 -17.84
CA VAL A 35 9.39 -19.84 -18.23
C VAL A 35 10.13 -20.62 -17.14
N PRO A 36 11.10 -21.46 -17.51
CA PRO A 36 11.95 -22.16 -16.57
C PRO A 36 13.11 -21.27 -16.12
N PHE A 37 13.14 -20.90 -14.85
CA PHE A 37 14.24 -20.14 -14.25
C PHE A 37 14.89 -20.93 -13.12
N ARG A 38 16.20 -21.28 -13.27
CA ARG A 38 16.89 -22.23 -12.39
C ARG A 38 16.13 -23.57 -12.31
N GLN A 39 15.62 -23.92 -11.12
CA GLN A 39 14.83 -25.14 -10.87
C GLN A 39 13.34 -24.83 -10.62
N GLN A 40 12.83 -23.72 -11.11
CA GLN A 40 11.46 -23.26 -10.86
C GLN A 40 10.82 -22.80 -12.18
N ARG A 41 9.49 -22.90 -12.23
CA ARG A 41 8.70 -22.22 -13.25
C ARG A 41 8.29 -20.87 -12.71
N MET A 42 8.42 -19.85 -13.52
CA MET A 42 8.18 -18.48 -13.11
C MET A 42 7.43 -17.70 -14.20
N PRO A 43 6.36 -16.97 -13.87
CA PRO A 43 5.73 -16.07 -14.82
C PRO A 43 6.62 -14.84 -15.02
N GLY A 44 6.74 -14.39 -16.25
CA GLY A 44 7.45 -13.18 -16.63
C GLY A 44 6.69 -12.42 -17.70
N ILE A 45 7.05 -11.17 -17.91
CA ILE A 45 6.46 -10.29 -18.93
C ILE A 45 7.34 -10.28 -20.17
N VAL A 46 6.75 -10.52 -21.34
CA VAL A 46 7.44 -10.39 -22.63
C VAL A 46 7.67 -8.91 -22.91
N VAL A 47 8.93 -8.53 -23.03
CA VAL A 47 9.33 -7.12 -23.27
C VAL A 47 9.80 -6.87 -24.69
N ASP A 48 10.22 -7.92 -25.40
CA ASP A 48 10.61 -7.86 -26.79
C ASP A 48 10.47 -9.23 -27.48
N LEU A 49 10.27 -9.23 -28.81
CA LEU A 49 10.19 -10.40 -29.67
C LEU A 49 11.10 -10.20 -30.88
N HIS A 50 12.03 -11.13 -31.13
CA HIS A 50 13.04 -10.98 -32.16
C HIS A 50 13.53 -12.32 -32.71
N ASP A 51 14.29 -12.27 -33.83
CA ASP A 51 14.91 -13.44 -34.47
C ASP A 51 16.39 -13.55 -34.18
N ARG A 52 16.98 -12.65 -33.41
CA ARG A 52 18.41 -12.60 -33.10
C ARG A 52 18.75 -13.60 -31.99
N PRO A 53 19.61 -14.60 -32.21
CA PRO A 53 20.10 -15.45 -31.14
C PRO A 53 20.91 -14.60 -30.14
N PRO A 54 20.83 -14.88 -28.83
CA PRO A 54 21.63 -14.16 -27.85
C PRO A 54 23.11 -14.32 -28.14
N GLN A 55 23.82 -13.21 -28.14
CA GLN A 55 25.29 -13.21 -28.31
C GLN A 55 25.92 -13.82 -27.05
N SER A 56 26.55 -14.98 -27.18
CA SER A 56 27.36 -15.58 -26.13
C SER A 56 28.83 -15.38 -26.42
N GLU A 57 29.53 -14.66 -25.59
CA GLU A 57 31.00 -14.64 -25.62
C GLU A 57 31.52 -16.03 -25.18
N GLY A 58 31.77 -16.91 -26.16
CA GLY A 58 32.61 -18.09 -26.04
C GLY A 58 32.11 -19.29 -25.24
N LYS A 59 30.81 -19.39 -24.88
CA LYS A 59 30.20 -20.58 -24.28
C LYS A 59 28.90 -20.94 -24.98
N ASP A 60 28.74 -22.24 -25.33
CA ASP A 60 27.44 -22.78 -25.77
C ASP A 60 26.38 -22.59 -24.68
N VAL A 61 25.67 -21.48 -24.74
CA VAL A 61 24.55 -21.22 -23.81
C VAL A 61 23.32 -21.96 -24.32
N LYS A 62 22.93 -23.02 -23.67
CA LYS A 62 21.69 -23.73 -23.95
C LYS A 62 20.48 -22.86 -23.66
N ILE A 63 19.88 -22.25 -24.70
CA ILE A 63 18.68 -21.40 -24.55
C ILE A 63 17.51 -22.26 -24.12
N LYS A 64 16.86 -21.89 -23.03
CA LYS A 64 15.65 -22.56 -22.53
C LYS A 64 14.45 -22.08 -23.36
N LYS A 65 13.42 -22.95 -23.43
CA LYS A 65 12.18 -22.65 -24.16
C LYS A 65 11.14 -22.06 -23.22
N VAL A 66 10.27 -21.20 -23.75
CA VAL A 66 9.01 -20.82 -23.10
C VAL A 66 8.19 -22.06 -22.86
N ILE A 67 7.56 -22.21 -21.70
CA ILE A 67 6.72 -23.36 -21.34
C ILE A 67 5.30 -23.14 -21.84
N GLU A 68 4.73 -21.93 -21.62
CA GLU A 68 3.35 -21.61 -21.90
C GLU A 68 3.18 -20.10 -22.10
N SER A 69 2.33 -19.69 -23.03
CA SER A 69 1.83 -18.32 -23.12
C SER A 69 0.57 -18.20 -22.30
N LEU A 70 0.55 -17.30 -21.31
CA LEU A 70 -0.53 -17.17 -20.34
C LEU A 70 -1.63 -16.20 -20.81
N ASP A 71 -1.28 -15.29 -21.70
CA ASP A 71 -2.19 -14.26 -22.20
C ASP A 71 -2.19 -14.22 -23.74
N LEU A 72 -3.39 -14.10 -24.31
CA LEU A 72 -3.60 -13.90 -25.75
C LEU A 72 -3.53 -12.42 -26.17
N THR A 73 -3.68 -11.52 -25.19
CA THR A 73 -3.60 -10.06 -25.38
C THR A 73 -2.68 -9.46 -24.32
N PRO A 74 -2.03 -8.33 -24.62
CA PRO A 74 -1.15 -7.68 -23.63
C PRO A 74 -1.87 -7.40 -22.32
N VAL A 75 -1.34 -7.83 -21.18
CA VAL A 75 -1.82 -7.41 -19.85
C VAL A 75 -1.26 -6.05 -19.48
N LEU A 76 -0.06 -5.73 -19.95
CA LEU A 76 0.52 -4.39 -19.93
C LEU A 76 0.56 -3.84 -21.35
N GLU A 77 -0.26 -2.85 -21.63
CA GLU A 77 -0.24 -2.13 -22.89
C GLU A 77 1.02 -1.28 -23.02
N ASP A 78 1.32 -0.81 -24.24
CA ASP A 78 2.55 -0.10 -24.59
C ASP A 78 2.83 1.11 -23.66
N GLN A 79 1.81 1.87 -23.29
CA GLN A 79 1.99 2.99 -22.34
C GLN A 79 2.44 2.53 -20.96
N LEU A 80 1.88 1.43 -20.43
CA LEU A 80 2.28 0.88 -19.13
C LEU A 80 3.66 0.21 -19.20
N LEU A 81 4.01 -0.44 -20.32
CA LEU A 81 5.35 -0.97 -20.54
C LEU A 81 6.40 0.15 -20.53
N LYS A 82 6.14 1.26 -21.26
CA LYS A 82 7.00 2.45 -21.26
C LYS A 82 7.12 3.05 -19.86
N LEU A 83 6.02 3.15 -19.13
CA LEU A 83 6.02 3.64 -17.76
C LEU A 83 6.85 2.73 -16.85
N GLY A 84 6.74 1.40 -16.98
CA GLY A 84 7.53 0.45 -16.21
C GLY A 84 9.02 0.55 -16.50
N ARG A 85 9.41 0.71 -17.78
CA ARG A 85 10.81 0.97 -18.17
C ARG A 85 11.33 2.26 -17.56
N TRP A 86 10.54 3.34 -17.61
CA TRP A 86 10.91 4.60 -16.97
C TRP A 86 11.08 4.46 -15.45
N ILE A 87 10.20 3.73 -14.75
CA ILE A 87 10.32 3.47 -13.31
C ILE A 87 11.61 2.71 -13.02
N ALA A 88 11.93 1.66 -13.81
CA ALA A 88 13.13 0.86 -13.63
C ALA A 88 14.39 1.72 -13.78
N ASP A 89 14.43 2.58 -14.80
CA ASP A 89 15.55 3.46 -15.08
C ASP A 89 15.68 4.60 -14.04
N TYR A 90 14.55 5.24 -13.69
CA TYR A 90 14.53 6.38 -12.78
C TYR A 90 14.87 5.99 -11.34
N TYR A 91 14.28 4.91 -10.84
CA TYR A 91 14.45 4.44 -9.46
C TYR A 91 15.52 3.34 -9.32
N LEU A 92 16.24 3.04 -10.38
CA LEU A 92 17.32 2.02 -10.43
C LEU A 92 16.84 0.66 -9.88
N ALA A 93 15.67 0.24 -10.32
CA ALA A 93 15.02 -0.98 -9.89
C ALA A 93 15.00 -2.03 -11.01
N PRO A 94 15.15 -3.34 -10.68
CA PRO A 94 15.04 -4.42 -11.64
C PRO A 94 13.69 -4.39 -12.37
N ILE A 95 13.70 -4.43 -13.70
CA ILE A 95 12.52 -4.27 -14.54
C ILE A 95 11.43 -5.32 -14.23
N GLY A 96 11.82 -6.55 -13.95
CA GLY A 96 10.86 -7.62 -13.59
C GLY A 96 10.18 -7.39 -12.23
N GLU A 97 10.88 -6.78 -11.27
CA GLU A 97 10.30 -6.37 -9.99
C GLU A 97 9.31 -5.21 -10.17
N VAL A 98 9.61 -4.29 -11.12
CA VAL A 98 8.70 -3.20 -11.47
C VAL A 98 7.41 -3.75 -12.06
N PHE A 99 7.48 -4.62 -13.07
CA PHE A 99 6.29 -5.21 -13.68
C PHE A 99 5.48 -6.06 -12.69
N ARG A 100 6.14 -6.79 -11.79
CA ARG A 100 5.46 -7.50 -10.71
C ARG A 100 4.65 -6.56 -9.82
N THR A 101 5.19 -5.39 -9.53
CA THR A 101 4.51 -4.39 -8.69
C THR A 101 3.33 -3.74 -9.42
N MET A 102 3.43 -3.58 -10.74
CA MET A 102 2.37 -3.00 -11.56
C MET A 102 1.17 -3.93 -11.75
N LEU A 103 1.37 -5.25 -11.65
CA LEU A 103 0.34 -6.26 -11.94
C LEU A 103 -0.18 -6.92 -10.66
N PRO A 104 -1.46 -6.75 -10.29
CA PRO A 104 -2.07 -7.43 -9.15
C PRO A 104 -2.54 -8.87 -9.46
N LEU A 105 -2.01 -9.51 -10.51
CA LEU A 105 -2.48 -10.80 -11.04
C LEU A 105 -1.76 -12.02 -10.43
N SER A 106 -1.20 -11.87 -9.23
CA SER A 106 -0.54 -13.01 -8.54
C SER A 106 -1.49 -14.16 -8.18
N ALA A 107 -2.78 -13.88 -8.06
CA ALA A 107 -3.81 -14.90 -7.78
C ALA A 107 -4.04 -15.87 -8.95
N GLU A 108 -3.79 -15.42 -10.18
CA GLU A 108 -3.96 -16.22 -11.39
C GLU A 108 -2.84 -17.25 -11.61
N PHE A 109 -1.78 -17.19 -10.79
CA PHE A 109 -0.69 -18.14 -10.82
C PHE A 109 -0.53 -18.82 -9.47
N LYS A 110 -0.95 -20.09 -9.40
CA LYS A 110 -0.80 -20.89 -8.18
C LYS A 110 0.49 -21.69 -8.24
N ARG A 111 1.44 -21.33 -7.39
CA ARG A 111 2.66 -22.13 -7.23
C ARG A 111 2.37 -23.40 -6.46
N ILE A 112 2.48 -24.55 -7.12
CA ILE A 112 2.25 -25.87 -6.54
C ILE A 112 3.54 -26.66 -6.66
N ILE A 113 4.18 -26.92 -5.51
CA ILE A 113 5.32 -27.81 -5.42
C ILE A 113 4.82 -29.14 -4.90
N THR A 114 5.11 -30.19 -5.64
CA THR A 114 4.79 -31.56 -5.26
C THR A 114 6.06 -32.40 -5.12
N TYR A 115 5.93 -33.43 -4.36
CA TYR A 115 6.99 -34.41 -4.13
C TYR A 115 6.47 -35.77 -4.53
N ARG A 116 7.35 -36.55 -5.17
CA ARG A 116 7.14 -37.98 -5.43
C ARG A 116 8.38 -38.77 -5.02
N ILE A 117 8.19 -40.03 -4.72
CA ILE A 117 9.32 -40.92 -4.48
C ILE A 117 10.14 -41.09 -5.76
N ALA A 118 11.44 -41.18 -5.65
CA ALA A 118 12.36 -41.43 -6.78
C ALA A 118 12.93 -42.85 -6.65
N ASP A 119 13.56 -43.35 -7.73
CA ASP A 119 14.12 -44.73 -7.77
C ASP A 119 15.06 -45.02 -6.59
N ALA A 120 15.93 -44.06 -6.26
CA ALA A 120 16.81 -44.18 -5.10
C ALA A 120 16.06 -44.19 -3.75
N GLY A 121 14.85 -43.60 -3.70
CA GLY A 121 13.96 -43.68 -2.53
C GLY A 121 13.28 -45.03 -2.38
N HIS A 122 12.85 -45.61 -3.49
CA HIS A 122 12.33 -47.00 -3.49
C HIS A 122 13.40 -48.01 -3.06
N MET A 123 14.66 -47.85 -3.56
CA MET A 123 15.78 -48.67 -3.10
C MET A 123 16.07 -48.53 -1.60
N ALA A 124 16.05 -47.27 -1.11
CA ALA A 124 16.28 -46.99 0.30
C ALA A 124 15.20 -47.63 1.20
N LEU A 125 13.93 -47.57 0.74
CA LEU A 125 12.80 -48.21 1.45
C LEU A 125 12.93 -49.75 1.47
N HIS A 126 13.34 -50.34 0.34
CA HIS A 126 13.50 -51.81 0.22
C HIS A 126 14.67 -52.32 1.06
N LEU A 127 15.81 -51.62 1.07
CA LEU A 127 16.98 -51.97 1.86
C LEU A 127 16.73 -51.87 3.37
N ALA A 128 15.91 -50.91 3.81
CA ALA A 128 15.53 -50.78 5.22
C ALA A 128 14.67 -51.92 5.72
N GLY A 129 13.92 -52.59 4.85
CA GLY A 129 13.13 -53.75 5.17
C GLY A 129 13.96 -55.07 5.29
N GLN A 130 15.20 -55.10 4.79
CA GLN A 130 16.05 -56.28 4.73
C GLN A 130 17.25 -56.28 5.71
N SER A 131 17.67 -55.15 6.24
CA SER A 131 18.87 -55.06 7.06
C SER A 131 18.66 -54.24 8.33
N GLY A 132 18.77 -54.89 9.45
CA GLY A 132 18.78 -54.30 10.80
C GLY A 132 20.06 -53.56 11.19
N SER A 133 20.76 -52.85 10.26
CA SER A 133 21.96 -52.06 10.59
C SER A 133 21.93 -50.72 9.89
N PRO A 134 22.03 -49.62 10.65
CA PRO A 134 22.05 -48.28 10.04
C PRO A 134 23.42 -47.99 9.42
N ALA A 135 23.43 -47.72 8.14
CA ALA A 135 24.56 -47.04 7.51
C ALA A 135 24.91 -45.77 8.27
N ARG A 136 26.19 -45.48 8.51
CA ARG A 136 26.74 -44.32 9.19
C ARG A 136 26.11 -42.99 8.67
N SER A 137 25.09 -42.50 9.35
CA SER A 137 24.49 -41.22 9.10
C SER A 137 24.70 -40.32 10.32
N GLN A 138 25.02 -39.06 10.11
CA GLN A 138 25.17 -38.05 11.17
C GLN A 138 23.80 -37.61 11.78
N ARG A 139 22.72 -38.42 11.58
CA ARG A 139 21.35 -38.08 11.98
C ARG A 139 20.87 -38.92 13.14
N THR A 140 19.93 -38.31 13.91
CA THR A 140 19.31 -39.00 15.03
C THR A 140 18.42 -40.15 14.56
N PRO A 141 18.24 -41.22 15.36
CA PRO A 141 17.31 -42.33 15.03
C PRO A 141 15.89 -41.86 14.73
N GLU A 142 15.43 -40.78 15.40
CA GLU A 142 14.12 -40.17 15.20
C GLU A 142 13.97 -39.51 13.80
N GLU A 143 14.99 -38.82 13.35
CA GLU A 143 15.01 -38.22 12.00
C GLU A 143 14.98 -39.28 10.90
N GLN A 144 15.69 -40.40 11.10
CA GLN A 144 15.67 -41.53 10.16
C GLN A 144 14.29 -42.18 10.08
N LEU A 145 13.60 -42.34 11.22
CA LEU A 145 12.24 -42.86 11.27
C LEU A 145 11.26 -41.97 10.53
N VAL A 146 11.42 -40.64 10.60
CA VAL A 146 10.58 -39.69 9.85
C VAL A 146 10.91 -39.74 8.35
N GLU A 147 12.19 -39.90 7.96
CA GLU A 147 12.57 -40.08 6.54
C GLU A 147 11.88 -41.33 5.94
N PHE A 148 11.89 -42.44 6.63
CA PHE A 148 11.21 -43.68 6.18
C PHE A 148 9.72 -43.50 6.11
N ARG A 149 9.08 -42.87 7.10
CA ARG A 149 7.64 -42.55 7.07
C ARG A 149 7.27 -41.70 5.86
N VAL A 150 8.12 -40.78 5.45
CA VAL A 150 7.92 -39.98 4.25
C VAL A 150 8.00 -40.81 2.97
N LEU A 151 8.98 -41.70 2.89
CA LEU A 151 9.12 -42.61 1.73
C LEU A 151 7.95 -43.57 1.62
N ASP A 152 7.53 -44.17 2.72
CA ASP A 152 6.39 -45.06 2.80
C ASP A 152 5.08 -44.36 2.37
N TYR A 153 4.83 -43.17 2.96
CA TYR A 153 3.67 -42.37 2.61
C TYR A 153 3.61 -41.95 1.13
N LEU A 154 4.76 -41.74 0.50
CA LEU A 154 4.86 -41.45 -0.94
C LEU A 154 4.75 -42.69 -1.80
N ALA A 155 5.26 -43.85 -1.34
CA ALA A 155 5.22 -45.13 -2.03
C ALA A 155 3.82 -45.72 -2.09
N GLU A 156 3.03 -45.62 -1.00
CA GLU A 156 1.63 -46.08 -0.96
C GLU A 156 0.73 -45.37 -1.99
N ARG A 157 1.16 -44.22 -2.52
CA ARG A 157 0.43 -43.43 -3.51
C ARG A 157 1.03 -43.58 -4.90
N ASP A 158 1.05 -44.78 -5.42
CA ASP A 158 1.63 -45.24 -6.68
C ASP A 158 1.61 -44.15 -7.78
N GLY A 159 2.76 -43.49 -8.05
CA GLY A 159 2.87 -42.34 -8.97
C GLY A 159 2.25 -41.01 -8.51
N GLY A 160 1.66 -40.96 -7.32
CA GLY A 160 0.92 -39.79 -6.79
C GLY A 160 1.83 -38.65 -6.35
N ARG A 161 1.56 -37.47 -6.86
CA ARG A 161 2.19 -36.23 -6.45
C ARG A 161 1.56 -35.73 -5.17
N VAL A 162 2.34 -35.44 -4.13
CA VAL A 162 1.89 -34.91 -2.84
C VAL A 162 2.44 -33.53 -2.61
N ASN A 163 1.61 -32.54 -2.28
CA ASN A 163 2.08 -31.20 -1.96
C ASN A 163 2.77 -31.15 -0.59
N GLU A 164 3.65 -30.14 -0.38
CA GLU A 164 4.45 -29.96 0.83
C GLU A 164 3.60 -29.92 2.12
N LYS A 165 2.45 -29.23 2.07
CA LYS A 165 1.58 -29.08 3.23
C LYS A 165 0.98 -30.42 3.66
N SER A 166 0.45 -31.19 2.71
CA SER A 166 -0.12 -32.51 2.96
C SER A 166 0.95 -33.49 3.42
N LEU A 167 2.15 -33.48 2.79
CA LEU A 167 3.28 -34.30 3.17
C LEU A 167 3.68 -34.06 4.62
N ARG A 168 3.86 -32.81 5.00
CA ARG A 168 4.26 -32.42 6.37
C ARG A 168 3.17 -32.70 7.40
N SER A 169 1.90 -32.47 7.07
CA SER A 169 0.78 -32.75 7.95
C SER A 169 0.64 -34.23 8.24
N ALA A 170 0.88 -35.09 7.23
CA ALA A 170 0.71 -36.53 7.36
C ALA A 170 1.91 -37.24 8.03
N THR A 171 3.15 -36.72 7.83
CA THR A 171 4.38 -37.41 8.26
C THR A 171 5.10 -36.70 9.40
N GLY A 172 4.76 -35.46 9.73
CA GLY A 172 5.44 -34.65 10.72
C GLY A 172 6.82 -34.14 10.25
N VAL A 173 7.18 -34.29 8.97
CA VAL A 173 8.50 -33.97 8.46
C VAL A 173 8.80 -32.47 8.46
N SER A 174 10.03 -32.09 8.88
CA SER A 174 10.50 -30.71 8.81
C SER A 174 10.93 -30.32 7.39
N ARG A 175 10.89 -29.02 7.06
CA ARG A 175 11.38 -28.50 5.76
C ARG A 175 12.84 -28.87 5.50
N GLY A 176 13.69 -28.83 6.55
CA GLY A 176 15.09 -29.15 6.45
C GLY A 176 15.32 -30.62 6.05
N LEU A 177 14.51 -31.52 6.61
CA LEU A 177 14.59 -32.95 6.33
C LEU A 177 14.14 -33.25 4.89
N VAL A 178 13.02 -32.65 4.44
CA VAL A 178 12.55 -32.75 3.04
C VAL A 178 13.64 -32.26 2.06
N ALA A 179 14.25 -31.11 2.32
CA ALA A 179 15.34 -30.60 1.49
C ALA A 179 16.57 -31.55 1.47
N GLY A 180 16.83 -32.23 2.59
CA GLY A 180 17.86 -33.28 2.70
C GLY A 180 17.53 -34.49 1.84
N MET A 181 16.30 -34.96 1.87
CA MET A 181 15.85 -36.12 1.06
C MET A 181 15.89 -35.83 -0.45
N VAL A 182 15.56 -34.57 -0.85
CA VAL A 182 15.73 -34.14 -2.24
C VAL A 182 17.20 -34.16 -2.66
N ARG A 183 18.13 -33.70 -1.81
CA ARG A 183 19.58 -33.75 -2.08
C ARG A 183 20.11 -35.19 -2.20
N LYS A 184 19.56 -36.12 -1.40
CA LYS A 184 19.86 -37.56 -1.47
C LYS A 184 19.22 -38.23 -2.72
N LYS A 185 18.41 -37.51 -3.50
CA LYS A 185 17.63 -38.02 -4.62
C LYS A 185 16.62 -39.11 -4.24
N TRP A 186 16.25 -39.19 -2.97
CA TRP A 186 15.24 -40.15 -2.49
C TRP A 186 13.84 -39.75 -2.87
N ILE A 187 13.60 -38.44 -2.91
CA ILE A 187 12.37 -37.88 -3.41
C ILE A 187 12.66 -36.84 -4.51
N ALA A 188 11.82 -36.82 -5.52
CA ALA A 188 11.86 -35.81 -6.58
C ALA A 188 10.91 -34.66 -6.22
N ARG A 189 11.41 -33.46 -6.34
CA ARG A 189 10.64 -32.24 -6.21
C ARG A 189 10.22 -31.78 -7.59
N GLU A 190 8.91 -31.66 -7.80
CA GLU A 190 8.33 -31.20 -9.07
C GLU A 190 7.57 -29.89 -8.88
N ASP A 191 7.78 -28.94 -9.76
CA ASP A 191 7.00 -27.72 -9.82
C ASP A 191 5.88 -27.93 -10.87
N VAL A 192 4.66 -28.14 -10.38
CA VAL A 192 3.45 -28.30 -11.20
C VAL A 192 2.58 -27.05 -11.16
N SER A 193 3.22 -25.89 -10.94
CA SER A 193 2.53 -24.62 -10.93
C SER A 193 1.77 -24.40 -12.24
N ALA A 194 0.55 -23.93 -12.12
CA ALA A 194 -0.36 -23.70 -13.24
C ALA A 194 -1.14 -22.40 -13.05
N THR A 195 -1.66 -21.89 -14.14
CA THR A 195 -2.63 -20.80 -14.14
C THR A 195 -3.94 -21.25 -13.50
N ARG A 196 -4.57 -20.34 -12.84
CA ARG A 196 -5.89 -20.47 -12.26
C ARG A 196 -6.77 -19.33 -12.77
N ASP A 197 -7.98 -19.58 -13.17
CA ASP A 197 -8.96 -18.54 -13.35
C ASP A 197 -9.17 -17.84 -11.99
N ALA A 198 -8.90 -16.51 -11.95
CA ALA A 198 -9.07 -15.70 -10.75
C ALA A 198 -10.51 -15.22 -10.57
N ALA A 199 -11.42 -15.53 -11.50
CA ALA A 199 -12.84 -15.25 -11.30
C ALA A 199 -13.28 -15.88 -9.98
N ARG A 200 -13.81 -15.07 -9.09
CA ARG A 200 -14.34 -15.57 -7.80
C ARG A 200 -15.53 -16.49 -8.11
N MET A 201 -15.29 -17.78 -8.08
CA MET A 201 -16.33 -18.79 -8.29
C MET A 201 -17.13 -18.92 -7.01
N ILE A 202 -18.43 -18.70 -7.11
CA ILE A 202 -19.37 -19.00 -6.05
C ILE A 202 -20.10 -20.30 -6.37
N LYS A 203 -20.38 -21.08 -5.34
CA LYS A 203 -21.24 -22.25 -5.49
C LYS A 203 -22.69 -21.80 -5.54
N VAL A 204 -23.33 -22.07 -6.65
CA VAL A 204 -24.76 -21.84 -6.86
C VAL A 204 -25.47 -23.16 -6.78
N ALA A 205 -26.48 -23.26 -5.93
CA ALA A 205 -27.37 -24.41 -5.87
C ALA A 205 -28.44 -24.25 -6.97
N VAL A 206 -28.49 -25.20 -7.86
CA VAL A 206 -29.45 -25.24 -8.98
C VAL A 206 -30.45 -26.36 -8.73
N LEU A 207 -31.73 -26.04 -8.76
CA LEU A 207 -32.81 -27.02 -8.67
C LEU A 207 -32.94 -27.77 -9.99
N LEU A 208 -32.73 -29.10 -9.98
CA LEU A 208 -32.86 -29.91 -11.17
C LEU A 208 -34.36 -30.18 -11.43
N SER A 209 -34.87 -29.70 -12.55
CA SER A 209 -36.21 -30.07 -13.04
C SER A 209 -36.22 -31.55 -13.45
N ALA A 210 -37.28 -32.27 -13.08
CA ALA A 210 -37.40 -33.69 -13.37
C ALA A 210 -37.83 -33.93 -14.83
N GLU A 211 -37.01 -33.55 -15.81
CA GLU A 211 -37.15 -34.07 -17.19
C GLU A 211 -35.77 -34.36 -17.81
N PRO A 212 -35.52 -35.60 -18.27
CA PRO A 212 -34.33 -35.90 -19.05
C PRO A 212 -34.63 -35.76 -20.53
N GLY A 213 -33.98 -34.85 -21.19
CA GLY A 213 -33.81 -34.88 -22.64
C GLY A 213 -34.17 -33.62 -23.44
N SER A 214 -33.18 -32.75 -23.60
CA SER A 214 -32.82 -32.11 -24.88
C SER A 214 -31.58 -31.23 -24.71
N PRO A 215 -30.56 -31.28 -25.57
CA PRO A 215 -29.42 -30.41 -25.50
C PRO A 215 -29.78 -29.02 -26.00
N ALA A 216 -29.60 -28.00 -25.17
CA ALA A 216 -29.77 -26.62 -25.55
C ALA A 216 -28.64 -26.21 -26.53
N ARG A 217 -29.03 -25.90 -27.76
CA ARG A 217 -28.17 -25.20 -28.70
C ARG A 217 -28.08 -23.73 -28.31
N HIS A 218 -26.86 -23.28 -28.17
CA HIS A 218 -26.55 -21.86 -28.13
C HIS A 218 -26.87 -21.24 -29.50
N ASP A 219 -27.80 -20.28 -29.54
CA ASP A 219 -27.93 -19.34 -30.63
C ASP A 219 -27.85 -17.90 -30.10
N THR A 220 -26.77 -17.26 -30.48
CA THR A 220 -26.59 -15.80 -30.44
C THR A 220 -27.34 -15.15 -31.60
N ARG A 221 -28.30 -14.23 -31.33
CA ARG A 221 -28.54 -13.02 -32.15
C ARG A 221 -29.64 -12.13 -31.60
N SER A 222 -29.25 -10.94 -31.29
CA SER A 222 -29.82 -9.59 -31.48
C SER A 222 -31.35 -9.35 -31.52
N ALA A 223 -31.77 -8.45 -30.66
CA ALA A 223 -32.65 -7.28 -30.84
C ALA A 223 -34.06 -7.40 -31.44
N GLY A 224 -35.04 -6.83 -30.72
CA GLY A 224 -36.28 -6.34 -31.30
C GLY A 224 -37.52 -6.53 -30.44
N THR A 225 -37.93 -5.53 -29.71
CA THR A 225 -39.30 -5.38 -29.18
C THR A 225 -40.25 -5.11 -30.31
N PRO A 226 -41.48 -5.62 -30.36
CA PRO A 226 -42.69 -4.90 -29.93
C PRO A 226 -43.88 -5.82 -29.54
N PRO A 227 -45.15 -5.39 -29.48
CA PRO A 227 -45.87 -4.95 -28.30
C PRO A 227 -47.05 -5.89 -27.88
N LEU A 228 -47.61 -5.56 -26.73
CA LEU A 228 -48.83 -6.12 -26.10
C LEU A 228 -50.05 -6.33 -27.03
N VAL A 229 -50.64 -7.54 -26.98
CA VAL A 229 -52.08 -7.73 -27.19
C VAL A 229 -52.60 -8.78 -26.21
N ALA A 230 -53.68 -8.43 -25.53
CA ALA A 230 -54.41 -9.26 -24.58
C ALA A 230 -55.23 -10.33 -25.30
N GLY A 231 -55.32 -11.51 -24.66
CA GLY A 231 -56.27 -12.51 -25.14
C GLY A 231 -56.24 -13.83 -24.42
N ALA A 232 -57.25 -14.02 -23.48
CA ALA A 232 -57.93 -15.23 -23.11
C ALA A 232 -57.17 -16.50 -22.67
N CYS A 233 -57.43 -16.87 -21.39
CA CYS A 233 -57.21 -18.22 -20.87
C CYS A 233 -58.04 -19.29 -21.57
N PRO A 234 -57.53 -20.54 -21.66
CA PRO A 234 -58.41 -21.71 -21.54
C PRO A 234 -58.01 -22.59 -20.34
N GLU A 235 -59.02 -23.23 -19.76
CA GLU A 235 -58.99 -24.11 -18.60
C GLU A 235 -58.14 -25.39 -18.82
N PRO A 236 -57.70 -26.07 -17.75
CA PRO A 236 -56.75 -27.14 -17.81
C PRO A 236 -57.44 -28.50 -18.12
N ALA A 237 -56.91 -29.20 -19.09
CA ALA A 237 -57.23 -30.61 -19.34
C ALA A 237 -56.59 -31.54 -18.26
N ALA A 238 -57.41 -32.31 -17.62
CA ALA A 238 -57.01 -33.34 -16.68
C ALA A 238 -56.25 -34.49 -17.39
N GLY A 239 -55.09 -34.80 -16.83
CA GLY A 239 -54.35 -36.04 -17.19
C GLY A 239 -52.85 -35.90 -17.34
N ALA A 240 -52.12 -35.57 -16.26
CA ALA A 240 -50.69 -35.75 -16.24
C ALA A 240 -50.29 -36.54 -14.98
N SER A 241 -49.64 -37.68 -15.19
CA SER A 241 -49.12 -38.62 -14.22
C SER A 241 -48.17 -37.96 -13.24
N ARG A 242 -48.42 -38.12 -11.93
CA ARG A 242 -47.57 -37.65 -10.81
C ARG A 242 -46.15 -38.23 -10.90
N PRO A 243 -45.12 -37.40 -10.76
CA PRO A 243 -43.77 -37.93 -10.65
C PRO A 243 -43.55 -38.60 -9.28
N ARG A 244 -43.23 -39.89 -9.32
CA ARG A 244 -42.86 -40.70 -8.18
C ARG A 244 -41.46 -40.27 -7.71
N ARG A 245 -41.33 -39.40 -6.71
CA ARG A 245 -40.16 -39.30 -5.82
C ARG A 245 -40.22 -38.16 -4.79
N SER A 246 -41.39 -37.53 -4.58
CA SER A 246 -41.52 -36.41 -3.60
C SER A 246 -41.90 -36.85 -2.18
N SER A 247 -42.06 -38.13 -1.87
CA SER A 247 -42.75 -38.60 -0.65
C SER A 247 -41.86 -38.76 0.59
N ASN A 248 -40.54 -38.38 0.57
CA ASN A 248 -39.67 -38.56 1.75
C ASN A 248 -38.69 -37.41 2.00
N LEU A 249 -39.14 -36.15 1.83
CA LEU A 249 -38.40 -34.97 2.22
C LEU A 249 -38.79 -34.58 3.65
N ASN A 250 -37.81 -34.34 4.52
CA ASN A 250 -38.04 -33.76 5.84
C ASN A 250 -38.39 -32.28 5.73
N ALA A 251 -38.88 -31.65 6.82
CA ALA A 251 -39.27 -30.25 6.84
C ALA A 251 -38.16 -29.31 6.33
N ASN A 252 -36.94 -29.46 6.80
CA ASN A 252 -35.79 -28.66 6.40
C ASN A 252 -35.44 -28.75 4.90
N GLN A 253 -35.59 -29.94 4.32
CA GLN A 253 -35.36 -30.17 2.89
C GLN A 253 -36.43 -29.52 2.03
N ARG A 254 -37.71 -29.55 2.49
CA ARG A 254 -38.83 -28.86 1.83
C ARG A 254 -38.63 -27.37 1.84
N THR A 255 -38.32 -26.78 3.00
CA THR A 255 -38.03 -25.34 3.15
C THR A 255 -36.93 -24.90 2.19
N LEU A 256 -35.87 -25.71 2.03
CA LEU A 256 -34.75 -25.36 1.15
C LEU A 256 -35.16 -25.41 -0.35
N ILE A 257 -35.95 -26.39 -0.74
CA ILE A 257 -36.50 -26.53 -2.11
C ILE A 257 -37.47 -25.39 -2.42
N GLU A 258 -38.36 -25.08 -1.49
CA GLU A 258 -39.33 -23.97 -1.63
C GLU A 258 -38.63 -22.63 -1.76
N ALA A 259 -37.61 -22.37 -0.95
CA ALA A 259 -36.79 -21.16 -1.05
C ALA A 259 -36.04 -21.07 -2.39
N LEU A 260 -35.48 -22.18 -2.88
CA LEU A 260 -34.85 -22.24 -4.19
C LEU A 260 -35.86 -22.00 -5.32
N ALA A 261 -37.03 -22.63 -5.25
CA ALA A 261 -38.08 -22.48 -6.26
C ALA A 261 -38.63 -21.04 -6.28
N ALA A 262 -38.86 -20.44 -5.12
CA ALA A 262 -39.26 -19.02 -5.00
C ALA A 262 -38.24 -18.05 -5.57
N ALA A 263 -36.94 -18.40 -5.55
CA ALA A 263 -35.84 -17.61 -6.10
C ALA A 263 -35.49 -17.96 -7.58
N GLY A 264 -36.40 -18.64 -8.31
CA GLY A 264 -36.18 -19.01 -9.71
C GLY A 264 -35.29 -20.24 -9.93
N GLY A 265 -35.10 -21.09 -8.92
CA GLY A 265 -34.41 -22.37 -9.03
C GLY A 265 -32.86 -22.28 -8.99
N ARG A 266 -32.27 -21.07 -8.85
CA ARG A 266 -30.82 -20.84 -8.79
C ARG A 266 -30.51 -19.87 -7.67
N VAL A 267 -29.76 -20.29 -6.65
CA VAL A 267 -29.42 -19.44 -5.51
C VAL A 267 -27.98 -19.70 -5.05
N PRO A 268 -27.18 -18.65 -4.83
CA PRO A 268 -25.86 -18.80 -4.21
C PRO A 268 -25.93 -19.51 -2.85
N VAL A 269 -25.07 -20.50 -2.64
CA VAL A 269 -25.05 -21.29 -1.40
C VAL A 269 -24.87 -20.40 -0.14
N GLU A 270 -24.21 -19.25 -0.28
CA GLU A 270 -24.05 -18.28 0.82
C GLU A 270 -25.38 -17.68 1.26
N ARG A 271 -26.28 -17.34 0.33
CA ARG A 271 -27.64 -16.87 0.65
C ARG A 271 -28.52 -17.95 1.29
N LEU A 272 -28.27 -19.21 0.95
CA LEU A 272 -28.98 -20.32 1.59
C LEU A 272 -28.56 -20.54 3.06
N ARG A 273 -27.44 -19.93 3.48
CA ARG A 273 -27.00 -19.96 4.90
C ARG A 273 -27.79 -19.01 5.80
N GLU A 274 -28.48 -18.05 5.22
CA GLU A 274 -29.38 -17.12 5.94
C GLU A 274 -30.72 -17.78 6.32
N ILE A 275 -31.00 -18.95 5.72
CA ILE A 275 -32.16 -19.78 6.04
C ILE A 275 -31.78 -20.66 7.23
N ASP A 276 -32.59 -20.68 8.27
CA ASP A 276 -32.37 -21.50 9.48
C ASP A 276 -32.61 -23.01 9.21
N VAL A 277 -31.70 -23.57 8.41
CA VAL A 277 -31.72 -24.99 8.02
C VAL A 277 -30.33 -25.59 8.18
N PRO A 278 -30.19 -26.81 8.78
CA PRO A 278 -28.90 -27.49 8.95
C PRO A 278 -28.15 -27.67 7.63
N ARG A 279 -26.85 -27.42 7.63
CA ARG A 279 -25.96 -27.53 6.44
C ARG A 279 -26.00 -28.95 5.79
N THR A 280 -26.34 -29.98 6.56
CA THR A 280 -26.46 -31.34 6.09
C THR A 280 -27.64 -31.57 5.14
N ALA A 281 -28.66 -30.66 5.18
CA ALA A 281 -29.84 -30.75 4.32
C ALA A 281 -29.45 -30.51 2.84
N LEU A 282 -28.63 -29.47 2.56
CA LEU A 282 -28.12 -29.18 1.22
C LEU A 282 -27.32 -30.33 0.66
N GLY A 283 -26.37 -30.89 1.40
CA GLY A 283 -25.56 -32.03 0.99
C GLY A 283 -26.37 -33.30 0.75
N THR A 284 -27.51 -33.46 1.44
CA THR A 284 -28.39 -34.60 1.24
C THR A 284 -29.24 -34.46 -0.02
N LEU A 285 -29.73 -33.23 -0.33
CA LEU A 285 -30.45 -32.95 -1.56
C LEU A 285 -29.57 -33.10 -2.81
N VAL A 286 -28.30 -32.68 -2.74
CA VAL A 286 -27.30 -32.91 -3.79
C VAL A 286 -27.06 -34.41 -4.00
N ARG A 287 -26.84 -35.22 -2.94
CA ARG A 287 -26.67 -36.66 -3.03
C ARG A 287 -27.92 -37.38 -3.59
N ARG A 288 -29.10 -36.83 -3.37
CA ARG A 288 -30.34 -37.32 -3.93
C ARG A 288 -30.60 -36.93 -5.39
N GLY A 289 -29.71 -36.11 -5.97
CA GLY A 289 -29.85 -35.61 -7.34
C GLY A 289 -31.02 -34.64 -7.55
N LEU A 290 -31.46 -33.96 -6.49
CA LEU A 290 -32.50 -32.93 -6.55
C LEU A 290 -31.93 -31.55 -6.74
N LEU A 291 -30.67 -31.35 -6.34
CA LEU A 291 -29.90 -30.15 -6.50
C LEU A 291 -28.53 -30.46 -7.11
N GLU A 292 -28.05 -29.56 -7.94
CA GLU A 292 -26.66 -29.51 -8.42
C GLU A 292 -25.96 -28.29 -7.86
N LEU A 293 -24.67 -28.44 -7.49
CA LEU A 293 -23.81 -27.32 -7.14
C LEU A 293 -22.94 -26.99 -8.33
N VAL A 294 -23.21 -25.86 -8.94
CA VAL A 294 -22.44 -25.34 -10.08
C VAL A 294 -21.53 -24.22 -9.57
N ASP A 295 -20.26 -24.25 -9.95
CA ASP A 295 -19.35 -23.14 -9.70
C ASP A 295 -19.57 -22.08 -10.79
N GLU A 296 -20.06 -20.90 -10.42
CA GLU A 296 -20.34 -19.77 -11.31
C GLU A 296 -19.47 -18.57 -10.94
N PRO A 297 -19.02 -17.77 -11.92
CA PRO A 297 -18.35 -16.52 -11.61
C PRO A 297 -19.32 -15.59 -10.88
N GLN A 298 -18.88 -15.10 -9.72
CA GLN A 298 -19.64 -14.12 -8.95
C GLN A 298 -19.65 -12.80 -9.71
N GLU A 299 -20.81 -12.30 -10.10
CA GLU A 299 -20.94 -10.93 -10.55
C GLU A 299 -20.59 -9.97 -9.39
N PHE A 300 -19.79 -8.96 -9.68
CA PHE A 300 -19.45 -7.95 -8.70
C PHE A 300 -20.73 -7.19 -8.31
N SER A 301 -21.25 -7.48 -7.13
CA SER A 301 -22.23 -6.63 -6.48
C SER A 301 -21.48 -5.73 -5.51
N GLY A 302 -21.45 -4.44 -5.79
CA GLY A 302 -20.88 -3.44 -4.88
C GLY A 302 -21.45 -3.61 -3.46
N PRO A 303 -20.73 -3.19 -2.42
CA PRO A 303 -21.23 -3.27 -1.07
C PRO A 303 -22.57 -2.53 -0.98
N LYS A 304 -23.60 -3.16 -0.38
CA LYS A 304 -24.89 -2.51 -0.09
C LYS A 304 -24.64 -1.44 0.98
N LEU A 305 -24.49 -0.20 0.53
CA LEU A 305 -24.22 0.94 1.41
C LEU A 305 -25.53 1.65 1.73
N LYS A 306 -25.62 2.18 2.97
CA LYS A 306 -26.78 3.02 3.34
C LYS A 306 -26.82 4.27 2.47
N PRO A 307 -27.99 4.69 1.96
CA PRO A 307 -28.10 5.92 1.18
C PRO A 307 -27.59 7.11 2.01
N ARG A 308 -26.75 7.93 1.41
CA ARG A 308 -26.23 9.18 1.96
C ARG A 308 -26.72 10.33 1.11
N ARG A 309 -26.62 11.57 1.64
CA ARG A 309 -26.84 12.77 0.84
C ARG A 309 -25.85 12.82 -0.30
N SER A 310 -26.29 13.25 -1.48
CA SER A 310 -25.40 13.39 -2.62
C SER A 310 -24.29 14.40 -2.31
N PRO A 311 -23.02 14.11 -2.66
CA PRO A 311 -21.95 15.08 -2.50
C PRO A 311 -22.11 16.35 -3.37
N PHE A 312 -23.21 16.45 -4.14
CA PHE A 312 -23.58 17.59 -4.99
C PHE A 312 -24.88 18.29 -4.54
N GLU A 313 -25.37 18.00 -3.34
CA GLU A 313 -26.57 18.69 -2.78
C GLU A 313 -26.29 20.11 -2.28
N PHE A 314 -25.19 20.72 -2.69
CA PHE A 314 -24.83 22.10 -2.33
C PHE A 314 -24.34 22.88 -3.55
N GLU A 315 -24.43 24.19 -3.50
CA GLU A 315 -23.88 25.07 -4.52
C GLU A 315 -22.38 25.25 -4.33
N PHE A 316 -21.63 25.16 -5.43
CA PHE A 316 -20.19 25.45 -5.41
C PHE A 316 -19.94 26.93 -5.14
N SER A 317 -18.98 27.23 -4.26
CA SER A 317 -18.52 28.60 -4.03
C SER A 317 -17.90 29.20 -5.30
N PRO A 318 -17.80 30.54 -5.43
CA PRO A 318 -17.16 31.16 -6.58
C PRO A 318 -15.74 30.65 -6.85
N ALA A 319 -14.94 30.41 -5.80
CA ALA A 319 -13.59 29.85 -5.94
C ALA A 319 -13.61 28.40 -6.46
N GLN A 320 -14.56 27.58 -6.00
CA GLN A 320 -14.73 26.22 -6.51
C GLN A 320 -15.22 26.21 -7.96
N GLN A 321 -16.12 27.12 -8.35
CA GLN A 321 -16.57 27.27 -9.73
C GLN A 321 -15.41 27.64 -10.66
N GLN A 322 -14.57 28.63 -10.28
CA GLN A 322 -13.38 28.99 -11.04
C GLN A 322 -12.39 27.82 -11.16
N ALA A 323 -12.21 27.05 -10.09
CA ALA A 323 -11.37 25.88 -10.13
C ALA A 323 -11.91 24.81 -11.09
N LEU A 324 -13.22 24.56 -11.10
CA LEU A 324 -13.88 23.65 -12.04
C LEU A 324 -13.75 24.11 -13.48
N GLU A 325 -14.01 25.39 -13.78
CA GLU A 325 -13.85 25.96 -15.11
C GLU A 325 -12.42 25.78 -15.61
N LYS A 326 -11.43 26.09 -14.77
CA LYS A 326 -10.02 25.92 -15.13
C LYS A 326 -9.63 24.47 -15.38
N LEU A 327 -10.14 23.55 -14.59
CA LEU A 327 -9.93 22.13 -14.78
C LEU A 327 -10.58 21.63 -16.09
N ARG A 328 -11.82 22.03 -16.38
CA ARG A 328 -12.53 21.72 -17.63
C ARG A 328 -11.75 22.17 -18.85
N GLU A 329 -11.41 23.45 -18.93
CA GLU A 329 -10.62 24.02 -20.03
C GLU A 329 -9.32 23.22 -20.27
N THR A 330 -8.66 22.83 -19.16
CA THR A 330 -7.39 22.11 -19.22
C THR A 330 -7.58 20.68 -19.72
N VAL A 331 -8.62 19.99 -19.26
CA VAL A 331 -8.96 18.62 -19.70
C VAL A 331 -9.41 18.59 -21.17
N ASP A 332 -10.22 19.59 -21.58
CA ASP A 332 -10.73 19.70 -22.95
C ASP A 332 -9.63 20.04 -23.98
N ALA A 333 -8.55 20.67 -23.51
CA ALA A 333 -7.37 20.92 -24.35
C ALA A 333 -6.66 19.64 -24.83
N ARG A 334 -6.93 18.48 -24.22
CA ARG A 334 -6.36 17.15 -24.57
C ARG A 334 -4.83 17.16 -24.69
N LYS A 335 -4.17 17.90 -23.81
CA LYS A 335 -2.71 17.99 -23.72
C LYS A 335 -2.27 17.80 -22.28
N PHE A 336 -1.04 17.29 -22.13
CA PHE A 336 -0.47 17.18 -20.79
C PHE A 336 -0.42 18.54 -20.09
N ALA A 337 -0.99 18.58 -18.89
CA ALA A 337 -0.84 19.71 -17.98
C ALA A 337 -0.74 19.22 -16.54
N GLY A 338 0.14 19.85 -15.77
CA GLY A 338 0.22 19.65 -14.33
C GLY A 338 -0.46 20.81 -13.62
N MET A 339 -1.30 20.49 -12.63
CA MET A 339 -2.00 21.48 -11.82
C MET A 339 -1.79 21.17 -10.33
N LEU A 340 -1.63 22.23 -9.53
CA LEU A 340 -1.63 22.13 -8.07
C LEU A 340 -2.91 22.79 -7.54
N LEU A 341 -3.82 22.01 -6.99
CA LEU A 341 -5.00 22.50 -6.30
C LEU A 341 -4.69 22.67 -4.81
N HIS A 342 -4.35 23.87 -4.42
CA HIS A 342 -4.06 24.26 -3.06
C HIS A 342 -5.33 24.80 -2.40
N GLY A 343 -5.89 24.06 -1.47
CA GLY A 343 -7.10 24.48 -0.76
C GLY A 343 -7.03 24.16 0.72
N VAL A 344 -7.45 25.09 1.56
CA VAL A 344 -7.48 24.87 3.02
C VAL A 344 -8.25 23.61 3.40
N THR A 345 -8.00 23.09 4.60
CA THR A 345 -8.74 21.92 5.10
C THR A 345 -10.24 22.25 5.21
N GLY A 346 -11.09 21.45 4.55
CA GLY A 346 -12.53 21.74 4.49
C GLY A 346 -12.97 22.70 3.38
N SER A 347 -12.10 22.98 2.38
CA SER A 347 -12.44 23.81 1.22
C SER A 347 -13.25 23.10 0.14
N GLY A 348 -13.59 21.80 0.33
CA GLY A 348 -14.40 21.05 -0.62
C GLY A 348 -13.62 20.52 -1.84
N LYS A 349 -12.30 20.35 -1.77
CA LYS A 349 -11.47 19.77 -2.86
C LYS A 349 -12.06 18.48 -3.43
N THR A 350 -12.55 17.59 -2.58
CA THR A 350 -13.13 16.31 -3.00
C THR A 350 -14.34 16.50 -3.89
N ALA A 351 -15.22 17.46 -3.59
CA ALA A 351 -16.40 17.76 -4.43
C ALA A 351 -15.98 18.26 -5.83
N VAL A 352 -14.93 19.10 -5.89
CA VAL A 352 -14.34 19.55 -7.16
C VAL A 352 -13.79 18.36 -7.96
N TYR A 353 -13.09 17.42 -7.30
CA TYR A 353 -12.60 16.21 -7.98
C TYR A 353 -13.73 15.37 -8.55
N LEU A 354 -14.75 15.08 -7.73
CA LEU A 354 -15.89 14.25 -8.16
C LEU A 354 -16.66 14.89 -9.32
N ALA A 355 -16.81 16.22 -9.30
CA ALA A 355 -17.50 16.94 -10.39
C ALA A 355 -16.75 16.81 -11.72
N VAL A 356 -15.43 17.09 -11.74
CA VAL A 356 -14.67 17.00 -12.99
C VAL A 356 -14.51 15.55 -13.47
N MET A 357 -14.40 14.58 -12.55
CA MET A 357 -14.35 13.15 -12.90
C MET A 357 -15.66 12.67 -13.54
N ARG A 358 -16.82 13.17 -13.08
CA ARG A 358 -18.10 12.88 -13.67
C ARG A 358 -18.20 13.41 -15.11
N GLU A 359 -17.76 14.62 -15.35
CA GLU A 359 -17.71 15.22 -16.68
C GLU A 359 -16.78 14.46 -17.64
N VAL A 360 -15.61 14.02 -17.14
CA VAL A 360 -14.69 13.16 -17.90
C VAL A 360 -15.37 11.83 -18.27
N LEU A 361 -16.13 11.24 -17.35
CA LEU A 361 -16.87 10.01 -17.59
C LEU A 361 -17.99 10.22 -18.63
N GLU A 362 -18.75 11.32 -18.53
CA GLU A 362 -19.80 11.70 -19.50
C GLU A 362 -19.23 11.88 -20.91
N GLN A 363 -17.96 12.32 -21.04
CA GLN A 363 -17.21 12.37 -22.30
C GLN A 363 -16.75 10.98 -22.80
N GLY A 364 -17.05 9.89 -22.08
CA GLY A 364 -16.62 8.53 -22.40
C GLY A 364 -15.14 8.26 -22.13
N ARG A 365 -14.46 9.10 -21.36
CA ARG A 365 -13.03 9.02 -21.04
C ARG A 365 -12.81 8.51 -19.63
N SER A 366 -11.57 8.20 -19.29
CA SER A 366 -11.23 7.60 -18.00
C SER A 366 -10.52 8.57 -17.06
N SER A 367 -10.75 8.36 -15.76
CA SER A 367 -10.08 9.10 -14.69
C SER A 367 -9.54 8.19 -13.60
N ILE A 368 -8.44 8.63 -12.94
CA ILE A 368 -7.85 7.95 -11.78
C ILE A 368 -7.75 8.95 -10.64
N LEU A 369 -8.25 8.57 -9.46
CA LEU A 369 -8.07 9.30 -8.21
C LEU A 369 -7.21 8.47 -7.25
N LEU A 370 -6.04 8.98 -6.91
CA LEU A 370 -5.20 8.42 -5.86
C LEU A 370 -5.53 9.09 -4.54
N VAL A 371 -5.75 8.29 -3.51
CA VAL A 371 -5.98 8.75 -2.13
C VAL A 371 -4.99 8.07 -1.19
N PRO A 372 -4.62 8.70 -0.06
CA PRO A 372 -3.81 8.04 0.96
C PRO A 372 -4.49 6.77 1.49
N GLU A 373 -3.71 5.82 1.98
CA GLU A 373 -4.22 4.51 2.42
C GLU A 373 -5.34 4.63 3.49
N ILE A 374 -5.23 5.62 4.37
CA ILE A 374 -6.23 5.93 5.42
C ILE A 374 -7.41 6.74 4.84
N GLY A 375 -7.25 7.41 3.71
CA GLY A 375 -8.26 8.28 3.10
C GLY A 375 -9.41 7.53 2.42
N LEU A 376 -9.19 6.28 2.00
CA LEU A 376 -10.22 5.49 1.34
C LEU A 376 -11.15 4.83 2.37
N THR A 377 -12.10 5.59 2.89
CA THR A 377 -13.08 5.12 3.88
C THR A 377 -14.29 4.47 3.21
N PRO A 378 -15.09 3.62 3.92
CA PRO A 378 -16.37 3.15 3.40
C PRO A 378 -17.31 4.30 3.06
N ALA A 379 -17.25 5.39 3.80
CA ALA A 379 -18.00 6.60 3.52
C ALA A 379 -17.66 7.16 2.13
N MET A 380 -16.36 7.37 1.85
CA MET A 380 -15.89 7.81 0.54
C MET A 380 -16.22 6.80 -0.56
N ALA A 381 -16.07 5.50 -0.27
CA ALA A 381 -16.45 4.45 -1.22
C ALA A 381 -17.95 4.48 -1.54
N ALA A 382 -18.79 4.77 -0.53
CA ALA A 382 -20.23 4.94 -0.72
C ALA A 382 -20.57 6.14 -1.61
N ASP A 383 -19.96 7.28 -1.34
CA ASP A 383 -20.14 8.48 -2.15
C ASP A 383 -19.71 8.26 -3.61
N LEU A 384 -18.60 7.55 -3.83
CA LEU A 384 -18.12 7.19 -5.16
C LEU A 384 -19.07 6.26 -5.91
N ILE A 385 -19.59 5.23 -5.23
CA ILE A 385 -20.56 4.31 -5.82
C ILE A 385 -21.88 5.03 -6.11
N GLN A 386 -22.28 5.95 -5.24
CA GLN A 386 -23.48 6.76 -5.45
C GLN A 386 -23.34 7.67 -6.67
N VAL A 387 -22.16 8.24 -6.92
CA VAL A 387 -21.91 9.18 -8.04
C VAL A 387 -21.69 8.45 -9.36
N PHE A 388 -20.93 7.36 -9.36
CA PHE A 388 -20.43 6.70 -10.57
C PHE A 388 -21.05 5.32 -10.83
N GLY A 389 -21.84 4.79 -9.90
CA GLY A 389 -22.46 3.46 -10.05
C GLY A 389 -21.45 2.36 -10.29
N ASP A 390 -21.74 1.51 -11.25
CA ASP A 390 -20.90 0.37 -11.63
C ASP A 390 -19.66 0.77 -12.44
N GLU A 391 -19.55 2.01 -12.89
CA GLU A 391 -18.38 2.48 -13.64
C GLU A 391 -17.18 2.82 -12.74
N VAL A 392 -17.31 2.70 -11.42
CA VAL A 392 -16.19 2.88 -10.48
C VAL A 392 -15.52 1.57 -10.14
N ALA A 393 -14.19 1.55 -10.13
CA ALA A 393 -13.35 0.50 -9.58
C ALA A 393 -12.56 1.03 -8.39
N ILE A 394 -12.59 0.30 -7.27
CA ILE A 394 -11.89 0.69 -6.04
C ILE A 394 -10.73 -0.27 -5.80
N LEU A 395 -9.49 0.27 -5.72
CA LEU A 395 -8.25 -0.50 -5.55
C LEU A 395 -7.53 -0.12 -4.25
N HIS A 396 -7.47 -1.03 -3.29
CA HIS A 396 -6.77 -0.80 -2.02
C HIS A 396 -6.09 -2.07 -1.46
N SER A 397 -5.24 -1.90 -0.46
CA SER A 397 -4.46 -2.98 0.17
C SER A 397 -5.32 -4.04 0.87
N GLY A 398 -6.51 -3.69 1.34
CA GLY A 398 -7.45 -4.60 2.01
C GLY A 398 -8.20 -5.56 1.09
N LEU A 399 -8.15 -5.37 -0.25
CA LEU A 399 -8.71 -6.34 -1.19
C LEU A 399 -7.88 -7.63 -1.21
N SER A 400 -8.55 -8.77 -1.29
CA SER A 400 -7.91 -10.04 -1.60
C SER A 400 -7.24 -10.01 -2.98
N ASN A 401 -6.35 -10.95 -3.24
CA ASN A 401 -5.70 -11.03 -4.54
C ASN A 401 -6.70 -11.32 -5.68
N ASP A 402 -7.73 -12.12 -5.40
CA ASP A 402 -8.78 -12.45 -6.38
C ASP A 402 -9.63 -11.21 -6.70
N GLU A 403 -10.04 -10.44 -5.68
CA GLU A 403 -10.77 -9.18 -5.87
C GLU A 403 -9.95 -8.14 -6.65
N ARG A 404 -8.64 -8.04 -6.38
CA ARG A 404 -7.77 -7.14 -7.15
C ARG A 404 -7.67 -7.53 -8.62
N ALA A 405 -7.56 -8.83 -8.91
CA ALA A 405 -7.51 -9.33 -10.27
C ALA A 405 -8.85 -9.05 -10.99
N GLU A 406 -9.99 -9.25 -10.31
CA GLU A 406 -11.30 -8.95 -10.85
C GLU A 406 -11.45 -7.47 -11.19
N GLN A 407 -11.11 -6.55 -10.27
CA GLN A 407 -11.13 -5.11 -10.54
C GLN A 407 -10.21 -4.74 -11.71
N TRP A 408 -9.00 -5.32 -11.77
CA TRP A 408 -8.09 -5.11 -12.88
C TRP A 408 -8.72 -5.48 -14.23
N HIS A 409 -9.37 -6.64 -14.32
CA HIS A 409 -10.04 -7.06 -15.55
C HIS A 409 -11.27 -6.22 -15.89
N ARG A 410 -12.04 -5.75 -14.90
CA ARG A 410 -13.14 -4.80 -15.12
C ARG A 410 -12.65 -3.50 -15.75
N ILE A 411 -11.56 -2.93 -15.21
CA ILE A 411 -10.93 -1.73 -15.74
C ILE A 411 -10.43 -1.98 -17.17
N LYS A 412 -9.68 -3.06 -17.38
CA LYS A 412 -9.10 -3.39 -18.68
C LYS A 412 -10.15 -3.57 -19.77
N ARG A 413 -11.31 -4.14 -19.45
CA ARG A 413 -12.44 -4.32 -20.40
C ARG A 413 -13.26 -3.05 -20.60
N GLY A 414 -12.94 -1.96 -19.93
CA GLY A 414 -13.69 -0.70 -19.99
C GLY A 414 -15.03 -0.71 -19.24
N ALA A 415 -15.29 -1.74 -18.42
CA ALA A 415 -16.49 -1.81 -17.56
C ALA A 415 -16.39 -0.88 -16.35
N ALA A 416 -15.21 -0.38 -16.03
CA ALA A 416 -14.99 0.67 -15.05
C ALA A 416 -13.98 1.68 -15.62
N ARG A 417 -14.43 2.92 -15.78
CA ARG A 417 -13.63 4.03 -16.33
C ARG A 417 -13.15 5.01 -15.25
N VAL A 418 -13.79 4.98 -14.10
CA VAL A 418 -13.39 5.75 -12.92
C VAL A 418 -12.66 4.81 -11.98
N VAL A 419 -11.38 5.08 -11.71
CA VAL A 419 -10.57 4.27 -10.79
C VAL A 419 -10.22 5.10 -9.57
N VAL A 420 -10.54 4.59 -8.40
CA VAL A 420 -10.15 5.21 -7.13
C VAL A 420 -9.33 4.22 -6.33
N GLY A 421 -8.21 4.66 -5.79
CA GLY A 421 -7.42 3.74 -4.98
C GLY A 421 -6.19 4.35 -4.36
N THR A 422 -5.45 3.50 -3.67
CA THR A 422 -4.21 3.88 -3.01
C THR A 422 -3.04 3.90 -4.01
N ARG A 423 -1.82 4.05 -3.53
CA ARG A 423 -0.59 4.15 -4.32
C ARG A 423 -0.53 3.28 -5.58
N SER A 424 -0.93 2.01 -5.49
CA SER A 424 -0.85 1.07 -6.61
C SER A 424 -1.88 1.30 -7.72
N ALA A 425 -2.95 2.06 -7.45
CA ALA A 425 -3.97 2.38 -8.45
C ALA A 425 -3.41 3.25 -9.59
N VAL A 426 -2.23 3.86 -9.39
CA VAL A 426 -1.52 4.57 -10.48
C VAL A 426 -1.21 3.68 -11.68
N PHE A 427 -1.25 2.36 -11.55
CA PHE A 427 -1.00 1.39 -12.62
C PHE A 427 -2.26 0.80 -13.25
N ALA A 428 -3.44 1.23 -12.84
CA ALA A 428 -4.71 0.70 -13.37
C ALA A 428 -4.77 0.78 -14.92
N PRO A 429 -5.17 -0.29 -15.63
CA PRO A 429 -5.10 -0.36 -17.09
C PRO A 429 -6.30 0.34 -17.75
N VAL A 430 -6.50 1.62 -17.44
CA VAL A 430 -7.57 2.42 -18.05
C VAL A 430 -7.20 2.79 -19.48
N SER A 431 -8.18 2.73 -20.38
CA SER A 431 -8.11 3.28 -21.73
C SER A 431 -8.44 4.77 -21.70
N ASP A 432 -7.92 5.53 -22.66
CA ASP A 432 -8.17 6.98 -22.83
C ASP A 432 -8.15 7.78 -21.51
N LEU A 433 -7.03 7.71 -20.81
CA LEU A 433 -6.84 8.46 -19.57
C LEU A 433 -6.85 9.96 -19.84
N ALA A 434 -7.83 10.67 -19.28
CA ALA A 434 -7.97 12.13 -19.40
C ALA A 434 -7.48 12.87 -18.17
N LEU A 435 -7.71 12.29 -16.99
CA LEU A 435 -7.50 12.97 -15.71
C LEU A 435 -6.89 12.01 -14.69
N LEU A 436 -5.84 12.45 -14.01
CA LEU A 436 -5.24 11.75 -12.91
C LEU A 436 -5.14 12.70 -11.72
N ILE A 437 -5.78 12.39 -10.61
CA ILE A 437 -5.80 13.20 -9.39
C ILE A 437 -4.99 12.49 -8.31
N VAL A 438 -4.17 13.23 -7.58
CA VAL A 438 -3.46 12.77 -6.39
C VAL A 438 -3.90 13.64 -5.23
N ASP A 439 -4.79 13.12 -4.40
CA ASP A 439 -5.25 13.84 -3.20
C ASP A 439 -4.25 13.70 -2.06
N GLU A 440 -4.12 14.74 -1.23
CA GLU A 440 -3.11 14.84 -0.17
C GLU A 440 -1.71 14.43 -0.71
N GLU A 441 -1.27 15.08 -1.80
CA GLU A 441 -0.08 14.70 -2.59
C GLU A 441 1.22 14.63 -1.78
N GLN A 442 1.27 15.35 -0.64
CA GLN A 442 2.39 15.38 0.31
C GLN A 442 2.45 14.12 1.18
N ASP A 443 1.41 13.24 1.15
CA ASP A 443 1.37 12.09 2.04
C ASP A 443 2.51 11.09 1.75
N SER A 444 3.23 10.73 2.80
CA SER A 444 4.38 9.81 2.69
C SER A 444 4.00 8.38 2.28
N SER A 445 2.72 7.97 2.38
CA SER A 445 2.25 6.66 1.96
C SER A 445 2.34 6.44 0.45
N TYR A 446 2.45 7.51 -0.34
CA TYR A 446 2.69 7.43 -1.78
C TYR A 446 4.11 6.95 -2.14
N LYS A 447 5.06 6.98 -1.21
CA LYS A 447 6.40 6.40 -1.40
C LYS A 447 6.39 4.91 -1.04
N GLN A 448 6.86 4.06 -1.95
CA GLN A 448 7.01 2.63 -1.68
C GLN A 448 8.32 2.38 -0.93
N GLU A 449 8.27 1.62 0.17
CA GLU A 449 9.44 1.28 0.98
C GLU A 449 10.22 0.07 0.45
N GLU A 450 9.58 -0.78 -0.35
CA GLU A 450 10.19 -1.95 -0.99
C GLU A 450 10.51 -1.68 -2.47
N THR A 451 11.38 -2.49 -3.06
CA THR A 451 11.73 -2.39 -4.48
C THR A 451 10.55 -2.75 -5.37
N PRO A 452 10.26 -1.89 -6.38
CA PRO A 452 10.82 -0.59 -6.71
C PRO A 452 10.37 0.50 -5.73
N ARG A 453 11.32 1.34 -5.28
CA ARG A 453 11.03 2.43 -4.32
C ARG A 453 10.48 3.68 -5.01
N TYR A 454 9.40 3.50 -5.79
CA TYR A 454 8.77 4.60 -6.52
C TYR A 454 7.92 5.50 -5.62
N HIS A 455 7.69 6.73 -6.09
CA HIS A 455 6.72 7.65 -5.50
C HIS A 455 5.53 7.79 -6.43
N ALA A 456 4.32 7.44 -5.97
CA ALA A 456 3.14 7.40 -6.84
C ALA A 456 2.76 8.78 -7.41
N ARG A 457 2.99 9.87 -6.69
CA ARG A 457 2.81 11.23 -7.20
C ARG A 457 3.67 11.47 -8.46
N ASP A 458 4.94 11.13 -8.40
CA ASP A 458 5.88 11.37 -9.51
C ASP A 458 5.58 10.43 -10.69
N VAL A 459 5.19 9.19 -10.38
CA VAL A 459 4.70 8.23 -11.39
C VAL A 459 3.41 8.73 -12.03
N ALA A 460 2.49 9.33 -11.25
CA ALA A 460 1.24 9.92 -11.74
C ALA A 460 1.52 11.05 -12.75
N VAL A 461 2.44 11.96 -12.40
CA VAL A 461 2.87 13.05 -13.30
C VAL A 461 3.45 12.49 -14.61
N MET A 462 4.32 11.47 -14.52
CA MET A 462 4.92 10.88 -15.71
C MET A 462 3.89 10.11 -16.54
N ARG A 463 2.99 9.36 -15.89
CA ARG A 463 1.90 8.65 -16.58
C ARG A 463 0.98 9.59 -17.34
N ALA A 464 0.54 10.68 -16.67
CA ALA A 464 -0.27 11.71 -17.32
C ALA A 464 0.47 12.34 -18.50
N LYS A 465 1.78 12.61 -18.37
CA LYS A 465 2.59 13.12 -19.46
C LYS A 465 2.65 12.18 -20.66
N MET A 466 2.82 10.87 -20.40
CA MET A 466 2.85 9.85 -21.47
C MET A 466 1.48 9.67 -22.14
N ALA A 467 0.39 9.85 -21.42
CA ALA A 467 -0.97 9.73 -21.92
C ALA A 467 -1.51 11.03 -22.55
N GLY A 468 -0.81 12.16 -22.45
CA GLY A 468 -1.36 13.46 -22.84
C GLY A 468 -2.51 13.92 -21.95
N ALA A 469 -2.57 13.46 -20.70
CA ALA A 469 -3.63 13.70 -19.74
C ALA A 469 -3.29 14.85 -18.79
N VAL A 470 -4.29 15.31 -18.04
CA VAL A 470 -4.12 16.29 -16.96
C VAL A 470 -3.80 15.56 -15.65
N VAL A 471 -2.81 16.06 -14.91
CA VAL A 471 -2.55 15.62 -13.53
C VAL A 471 -2.86 16.75 -12.56
N VAL A 472 -3.69 16.45 -11.55
CA VAL A 472 -4.04 17.38 -10.46
C VAL A 472 -3.42 16.86 -9.17
N LEU A 473 -2.58 17.69 -8.56
CA LEU A 473 -2.00 17.44 -7.24
C LEU A 473 -2.80 18.27 -6.23
N GLY A 474 -3.55 17.61 -5.35
CA GLY A 474 -4.39 18.29 -4.37
C GLY A 474 -3.83 18.23 -2.97
N SER A 475 -3.84 19.35 -2.26
CA SER A 475 -3.39 19.41 -0.87
C SER A 475 -3.85 20.68 -0.16
N ALA A 476 -3.99 20.59 1.16
CA ALA A 476 -4.09 21.76 2.03
C ALA A 476 -2.70 22.29 2.45
N THR A 477 -1.71 21.42 2.45
CA THR A 477 -0.33 21.69 2.82
C THR A 477 0.60 21.03 1.81
N PRO A 478 0.68 21.58 0.57
CA PRO A 478 1.47 20.99 -0.50
C PRO A 478 2.91 20.67 -0.09
N SER A 479 3.49 19.65 -0.70
CA SER A 479 4.94 19.44 -0.57
C SER A 479 5.70 20.63 -1.13
N LEU A 480 6.84 20.95 -0.53
CA LEU A 480 7.63 22.10 -0.97
C LEU A 480 8.07 21.94 -2.43
N GLU A 481 8.31 20.72 -2.89
CA GLU A 481 8.66 20.44 -4.28
C GLU A 481 7.51 20.75 -5.23
N SER A 482 6.27 20.36 -4.90
CA SER A 482 5.09 20.61 -5.73
C SER A 482 4.76 22.11 -5.78
N TYR A 483 4.81 22.79 -4.64
CA TYR A 483 4.54 24.21 -4.59
C TYR A 483 5.64 25.02 -5.28
N TYR A 484 6.92 24.63 -5.14
CA TYR A 484 8.04 25.22 -5.87
C TYR A 484 7.84 25.09 -7.39
N ASN A 485 7.41 23.92 -7.86
CA ASN A 485 7.12 23.71 -9.27
C ASN A 485 5.94 24.59 -9.75
N ALA A 486 4.93 24.82 -8.92
CA ALA A 486 3.83 25.73 -9.21
C ALA A 486 4.31 27.19 -9.28
N LYS A 487 5.12 27.64 -8.30
CA LYS A 487 5.73 29.00 -8.34
C LYS A 487 6.68 29.22 -9.51
N LYS A 488 7.25 28.14 -10.08
CA LYS A 488 8.07 28.17 -11.30
C LYS A 488 7.26 27.97 -12.58
N ASN A 489 5.93 28.03 -12.51
CA ASN A 489 4.99 27.84 -13.64
C ASN A 489 5.14 26.49 -14.37
N LYS A 490 5.70 25.48 -13.70
CA LYS A 490 5.67 24.10 -14.21
C LYS A 490 4.32 23.43 -13.96
N TYR A 491 3.62 23.83 -12.93
CA TYR A 491 2.24 23.48 -12.62
C TYR A 491 1.40 24.74 -12.57
N ALA A 492 0.15 24.66 -13.06
CA ALA A 492 -0.82 25.73 -12.85
C ALA A 492 -1.28 25.71 -11.37
N LEU A 493 -1.18 26.83 -10.69
CA LEU A 493 -1.69 26.96 -9.33
C LEU A 493 -3.18 27.32 -9.37
N VAL A 494 -3.99 26.57 -8.64
CA VAL A 494 -5.41 26.82 -8.40
C VAL A 494 -5.62 26.84 -6.89
N GLU A 495 -6.23 27.90 -6.36
CA GLU A 495 -6.35 28.09 -4.92
C GLU A 495 -7.83 28.06 -4.48
N LEU A 496 -8.08 27.38 -3.36
CA LEU A 496 -9.36 27.39 -2.64
C LEU A 496 -9.11 27.91 -1.22
N PRO A 497 -9.12 29.24 -1.04
CA PRO A 497 -8.66 29.87 0.19
C PRO A 497 -9.63 29.70 1.38
N ASP A 498 -10.92 29.48 1.09
CA ASP A 498 -11.96 29.47 2.11
C ASP A 498 -12.48 28.08 2.40
N ARG A 499 -12.95 27.86 3.62
CA ARG A 499 -13.74 26.68 4.00
C ARG A 499 -15.14 26.76 3.39
N VAL A 500 -15.75 25.60 3.15
CA VAL A 500 -17.16 25.49 2.78
C VAL A 500 -18.01 26.27 3.82
N GLU A 501 -19.03 27.01 3.35
CA GLU A 501 -19.87 27.88 4.15
C GLU A 501 -19.12 29.04 4.86
N ASN A 502 -17.93 29.39 4.37
CA ASN A 502 -17.09 30.46 4.93
C ASN A 502 -16.80 30.30 6.44
N ARG A 503 -16.75 29.08 6.93
CA ARG A 503 -16.46 28.79 8.34
C ARG A 503 -15.05 29.24 8.71
N PRO A 504 -14.85 29.91 9.86
CA PRO A 504 -13.54 30.39 10.26
C PRO A 504 -12.58 29.24 10.54
N LEU A 505 -11.29 29.46 10.29
CA LEU A 505 -10.26 28.55 10.76
C LEU A 505 -10.20 28.59 12.31
N PRO A 506 -9.86 27.46 12.97
CA PRO A 506 -9.82 27.42 14.43
C PRO A 506 -8.69 28.30 15.00
N ALA A 507 -8.95 28.91 16.14
CA ALA A 507 -7.91 29.63 16.87
C ALA A 507 -6.91 28.63 17.46
N VAL A 508 -5.60 28.88 17.26
CA VAL A 508 -4.52 28.05 17.79
C VAL A 508 -3.80 28.78 18.92
N GLU A 509 -3.84 28.22 20.12
CA GLU A 509 -3.13 28.71 21.30
C GLU A 509 -1.88 27.86 21.52
N ILE A 510 -0.70 28.47 21.55
CA ILE A 510 0.58 27.80 21.79
C ILE A 510 0.89 27.86 23.29
N ILE A 511 1.11 26.71 23.89
CA ILE A 511 1.54 26.58 25.29
C ILE A 511 3.01 26.26 25.35
N ASP A 512 3.78 27.15 25.98
CA ASP A 512 5.22 26.96 26.21
C ASP A 512 5.43 26.00 27.41
N MET A 513 5.80 24.76 27.08
CA MET A 513 6.03 23.73 28.09
C MET A 513 7.31 23.99 28.94
N ARG A 514 8.17 24.90 28.50
CA ARG A 514 9.34 25.36 29.29
C ARG A 514 8.86 26.20 30.46
N GLN A 515 7.94 27.14 30.23
CA GLN A 515 7.32 27.97 31.28
C GLN A 515 6.48 27.11 32.24
N GLU A 516 5.68 26.20 31.68
CA GLU A 516 4.89 25.26 32.47
C GLU A 516 5.77 24.44 33.43
N PHE A 517 6.93 23.97 32.98
CA PHE A 517 7.93 23.29 33.80
C PHE A 517 8.56 24.20 34.88
N GLN A 518 8.89 25.45 34.52
CA GLN A 518 9.47 26.42 35.46
C GLN A 518 8.49 26.78 36.60
N GLU A 519 7.21 26.93 36.27
CA GLU A 519 6.17 27.31 37.25
C GLU A 519 5.75 26.15 38.16
N THR A 520 5.71 24.92 37.62
CA THR A 520 5.20 23.76 38.38
C THR A 520 6.33 22.97 39.08
N GLY A 521 7.57 23.12 38.61
CA GLY A 521 8.71 22.35 39.10
C GLY A 521 8.66 20.85 38.77
N LYS A 522 7.67 20.41 37.99
CA LYS A 522 7.44 19.01 37.64
C LYS A 522 7.20 18.85 36.15
N GLU A 523 7.57 17.69 35.61
CA GLU A 523 7.23 17.32 34.25
C GLU A 523 5.72 17.03 34.13
N GLN A 524 5.05 17.80 33.30
CA GLN A 524 3.65 17.60 33.00
C GLN A 524 3.49 17.16 31.53
N VAL A 525 2.75 16.09 31.29
CA VAL A 525 2.39 15.62 29.94
C VAL A 525 1.26 16.50 29.37
N ILE A 526 0.34 16.92 30.22
CA ILE A 526 -0.79 17.79 29.89
C ILE A 526 -0.60 19.07 30.71
N SER A 527 -0.57 20.22 30.01
CA SER A 527 -0.49 21.53 30.65
C SER A 527 -1.79 21.87 31.41
N ARG A 528 -1.68 22.71 32.40
CA ARG A 528 -2.84 23.22 33.17
C ARG A 528 -3.88 23.83 32.24
N LYS A 529 -3.43 24.58 31.21
CA LYS A 529 -4.34 25.22 30.25
C LYS A 529 -5.10 24.19 29.41
N LEU A 530 -4.43 23.17 28.88
CA LEU A 530 -5.13 22.11 28.13
C LEU A 530 -6.13 21.35 29.01
N ALA A 531 -5.76 21.07 30.25
CA ALA A 531 -6.66 20.40 31.20
C ALA A 531 -7.91 21.23 31.52
N GLU A 532 -7.75 22.56 31.65
CA GLU A 532 -8.86 23.52 31.84
C GLU A 532 -9.79 23.51 30.62
N GLU A 533 -9.25 23.67 29.43
CA GLU A 533 -10.02 23.66 28.16
C GLU A 533 -10.79 22.35 27.94
N ILE A 534 -10.16 21.19 28.27
CA ILE A 534 -10.85 19.89 28.21
C ILE A 534 -12.03 19.88 29.17
N ARG A 535 -11.83 20.33 30.42
CA ARG A 535 -12.91 20.36 31.44
C ARG A 535 -14.10 21.20 30.98
N GLU A 536 -13.83 22.40 30.47
CA GLU A 536 -14.87 23.28 29.96
C GLU A 536 -15.68 22.67 28.82
N ARG A 537 -15.04 21.96 27.89
CA ARG A 537 -15.73 21.29 26.78
C ARG A 537 -16.58 20.13 27.24
N LEU A 538 -16.07 19.31 28.15
CA LEU A 538 -16.84 18.20 28.76
C LEU A 538 -18.06 18.71 29.53
N GLU A 539 -17.93 19.80 30.28
CA GLU A 539 -19.07 20.45 30.98
C GLU A 539 -20.14 20.94 29.99
N ARG A 540 -19.73 21.43 28.81
CA ARG A 540 -20.62 21.85 27.72
C ARG A 540 -21.15 20.68 26.88
N LYS A 541 -20.74 19.43 27.18
CA LYS A 541 -21.02 18.23 26.39
C LYS A 541 -20.51 18.31 24.95
N GLU A 542 -19.42 19.03 24.74
CA GLU A 542 -18.70 19.12 23.49
C GLU A 542 -17.62 18.06 23.42
N GLN A 543 -17.22 17.70 22.21
CA GLN A 543 -16.24 16.63 21.99
C GLN A 543 -14.81 17.15 21.89
N VAL A 544 -13.88 16.35 22.38
CA VAL A 544 -12.45 16.67 22.42
C VAL A 544 -11.63 15.63 21.65
N MET A 545 -10.64 16.08 20.90
CA MET A 545 -9.66 15.22 20.28
C MET A 545 -8.27 15.54 20.83
N VAL A 546 -7.53 14.52 21.31
CA VAL A 546 -6.18 14.70 21.83
C VAL A 546 -5.19 13.93 20.95
N LEU A 547 -4.37 14.67 20.22
CA LEU A 547 -3.31 14.11 19.39
C LEU A 547 -2.02 13.97 20.17
N LEU A 548 -1.46 12.77 20.20
CA LEU A 548 -0.07 12.55 20.59
C LEU A 548 0.79 12.45 19.33
N ASN A 549 1.66 13.42 19.12
CA ASN A 549 2.59 13.38 17.98
C ASN A 549 3.76 12.43 18.28
N ARG A 550 3.47 11.09 18.20
CA ARG A 550 4.49 10.06 18.41
C ARG A 550 4.81 9.34 17.10
N ARG A 551 6.00 9.59 16.55
CA ARG A 551 6.65 8.65 15.62
C ARG A 551 8.10 8.44 16.05
N GLY A 552 8.42 7.19 16.42
CA GLY A 552 9.78 6.68 16.58
C GLY A 552 10.47 7.01 17.89
N TYR A 553 11.14 6.02 18.42
CA TYR A 553 12.16 6.13 19.45
C TYR A 553 13.42 6.71 18.81
N SER A 554 13.50 8.01 18.64
CA SER A 554 14.79 8.66 18.43
C SER A 554 15.06 9.52 19.68
N PRO A 555 15.94 9.09 20.57
CA PRO A 555 16.27 9.87 21.75
C PRO A 555 17.08 11.09 21.30
N VAL A 556 16.39 12.19 21.10
CA VAL A 556 17.00 13.50 20.86
C VAL A 556 17.27 14.14 22.20
N ALA A 557 18.46 14.67 22.41
CA ALA A 557 18.79 15.46 23.56
C ALA A 557 18.23 16.89 23.42
N LEU A 558 17.34 17.27 24.34
CA LEU A 558 16.65 18.55 24.36
C LEU A 558 16.83 19.22 25.70
N CYS A 559 17.09 20.51 25.70
CA CYS A 559 17.10 21.31 26.93
C CYS A 559 15.68 21.72 27.33
N ARG A 560 15.21 21.33 28.49
CA ARG A 560 13.89 21.72 29.03
C ARG A 560 13.78 23.22 29.34
N ALA A 561 14.90 23.85 29.68
CA ALA A 561 14.87 25.24 30.08
C ALA A 561 14.74 26.21 28.88
N CYS A 562 15.40 25.91 27.77
CA CYS A 562 15.38 26.79 26.61
C CYS A 562 14.81 26.14 25.33
N GLY A 563 14.52 24.84 25.35
CA GLY A 563 14.02 24.12 24.19
C GLY A 563 15.09 23.74 23.15
N GLU A 564 16.36 24.11 23.33
CA GLU A 564 17.39 23.84 22.31
C GLU A 564 17.67 22.34 22.17
N ALA A 565 17.68 21.86 20.94
CA ALA A 565 18.07 20.48 20.60
C ALA A 565 19.54 20.47 20.14
N LEU A 566 20.27 19.40 20.51
CA LEU A 566 21.64 19.23 20.04
C LEU A 566 21.66 18.90 18.55
N GLN A 567 22.16 19.83 17.73
CA GLN A 567 22.25 19.69 16.29
C GLN A 567 23.66 19.36 15.81
N CYS A 568 23.76 18.64 14.69
CA CYS A 568 25.03 18.38 14.03
C CYS A 568 25.58 19.65 13.36
N LYS A 569 26.81 20.03 13.70
CA LYS A 569 27.49 21.20 13.12
C LYS A 569 27.69 21.12 11.60
N ASN A 570 27.71 19.91 11.02
CA ASN A 570 27.97 19.72 9.60
C ASN A 570 26.68 19.60 8.75
N CYS A 571 25.56 19.18 9.37
CA CYS A 571 24.34 18.77 8.63
C CYS A 571 23.10 19.56 9.06
N ALA A 572 23.17 20.32 10.17
CA ALA A 572 22.04 21.06 10.75
C ALA A 572 20.78 20.19 10.97
N VAL A 573 20.99 18.92 11.33
CA VAL A 573 19.94 18.00 11.77
C VAL A 573 20.19 17.61 13.23
N SER A 574 19.13 17.26 13.96
CA SER A 574 19.26 16.79 15.34
C SER A 574 20.13 15.54 15.42
N MET A 575 20.95 15.47 16.47
CA MET A 575 21.78 14.30 16.73
C MET A 575 21.01 13.27 17.53
N THR A 576 21.32 11.98 17.31
CA THR A 576 20.69 10.86 17.99
C THR A 576 21.52 10.39 19.18
N HIS A 577 20.88 10.18 20.31
CA HIS A 577 21.49 9.63 21.51
C HIS A 577 21.61 8.10 21.46
N HIS A 578 22.80 7.58 21.55
CA HIS A 578 23.10 6.16 21.70
C HIS A 578 23.28 5.81 23.18
N LYS A 579 22.18 5.39 23.84
CA LYS A 579 22.12 5.16 25.29
C LYS A 579 23.17 4.20 25.81
N ARG A 580 23.53 3.12 25.07
CA ARG A 580 24.52 2.13 25.48
C ARG A 580 25.96 2.67 25.44
N GLU A 581 26.24 3.58 24.52
CA GLU A 581 27.57 4.11 24.26
C GLU A 581 27.74 5.52 24.84
N HIS A 582 26.69 6.06 25.47
CA HIS A 582 26.67 7.40 26.08
C HIS A 582 27.20 8.51 25.14
N LYS A 583 26.83 8.42 23.85
CA LYS A 583 27.26 9.38 22.83
C LYS A 583 26.08 9.95 22.03
N MET A 584 26.30 11.11 21.42
CA MET A 584 25.44 11.71 20.39
C MET A 584 26.07 11.48 19.03
N GLU A 585 25.30 10.99 18.06
CA GLU A 585 25.78 10.70 16.71
C GLU A 585 24.88 11.33 15.63
N CYS A 586 25.50 11.90 14.63
CA CYS A 586 24.82 12.36 13.43
C CYS A 586 24.77 11.24 12.40
N HIS A 587 23.59 10.69 12.13
CA HIS A 587 23.42 9.63 11.15
C HIS A 587 23.55 10.08 9.69
N TYR A 588 23.77 11.36 9.40
CA TYR A 588 24.05 11.84 8.05
C TYR A 588 25.53 11.79 7.69
N CYS A 589 26.40 12.18 8.61
CA CYS A 589 27.83 12.28 8.34
C CYS A 589 28.71 11.49 9.31
N GLY A 590 28.13 10.78 10.29
CA GLY A 590 28.89 10.03 11.30
C GLY A 590 29.59 10.89 12.36
N TYR A 591 29.31 12.20 12.42
CA TYR A 591 29.90 13.06 13.47
C TYR A 591 29.44 12.61 14.84
N VAL A 592 30.38 12.39 15.76
CA VAL A 592 30.13 11.94 17.14
C VAL A 592 30.57 13.02 18.13
N THR A 593 29.79 13.20 19.19
CA THR A 593 30.16 14.04 20.36
C THR A 593 29.59 13.42 21.63
N HIS A 594 30.11 13.85 22.79
CA HIS A 594 29.57 13.48 24.09
C HIS A 594 28.23 14.20 24.35
N ILE A 595 27.44 13.63 25.26
CA ILE A 595 26.24 14.30 25.78
C ILE A 595 26.73 15.47 26.61
N PRO A 596 26.31 16.71 26.34
CA PRO A 596 26.71 17.84 27.16
C PRO A 596 26.02 17.75 28.56
N ASP A 597 26.77 17.91 29.62
CA ASP A 597 26.24 17.98 31.00
C ASP A 597 25.37 19.24 31.18
N LYS A 598 25.66 20.28 30.41
CA LYS A 598 24.92 21.55 30.42
C LYS A 598 24.56 21.94 29.00
N CYS A 599 23.43 22.58 28.87
CA CYS A 599 23.00 23.11 27.57
C CYS A 599 24.01 24.17 27.10
N ALA A 600 24.53 24.00 25.87
CA ALA A 600 25.47 24.94 25.26
C ALA A 600 24.87 26.33 25.01
N HIS A 601 23.54 26.43 24.94
CA HIS A 601 22.81 27.67 24.67
C HIS A 601 22.49 28.46 25.94
N CYS A 602 21.94 27.81 26.98
CA CYS A 602 21.46 28.49 28.18
C CYS A 602 22.17 28.09 29.48
N GLY A 603 23.13 27.16 29.45
CA GLY A 603 23.87 26.69 30.62
C GLY A 603 23.10 25.79 31.59
N SER A 604 21.83 25.50 31.31
CA SER A 604 20.96 24.65 32.14
C SER A 604 21.41 23.19 32.15
N GLU A 605 21.31 22.54 33.31
CA GLU A 605 21.60 21.10 33.48
C GLU A 605 20.41 20.20 33.11
N TYR A 606 19.27 20.75 32.72
CA TYR A 606 18.06 19.99 32.41
C TYR A 606 18.04 19.53 30.94
N VAL A 607 19.02 18.72 30.55
CA VAL A 607 19.05 18.02 29.25
C VAL A 607 18.33 16.68 29.40
N TYR A 608 17.29 16.41 28.58
CA TYR A 608 16.51 15.20 28.69
C TYR A 608 16.18 14.57 27.33
N PHE A 609 15.64 13.34 27.35
CA PHE A 609 15.26 12.57 26.18
C PHE A 609 13.75 12.41 26.10
N VAL A 610 13.14 12.81 24.97
CA VAL A 610 11.68 12.88 24.80
C VAL A 610 11.06 11.50 24.57
N GLY A 611 9.95 11.15 25.27
CA GLY A 611 9.16 9.98 24.93
C GLY A 611 8.01 9.64 25.89
N THR A 612 6.77 10.00 25.56
CA THR A 612 5.54 9.53 26.23
C THR A 612 4.75 8.60 25.31
N GLY A 613 4.13 7.53 25.82
CA GLY A 613 3.29 6.60 25.05
C GLY A 613 1.82 7.01 25.02
N SER A 614 1.08 6.61 23.96
CA SER A 614 -0.37 6.85 23.86
C SER A 614 -1.17 6.18 24.99
N GLU A 615 -0.73 5.00 25.43
CA GLU A 615 -1.29 4.27 26.57
C GLU A 615 -1.17 5.08 27.88
N LYS A 616 0.03 5.59 28.16
CA LYS A 616 0.26 6.42 29.35
C LYS A 616 -0.53 7.75 29.29
N LEU A 617 -0.74 8.31 28.09
CA LEU A 617 -1.56 9.51 27.91
C LEU A 617 -3.04 9.19 28.18
N GLU A 618 -3.55 8.08 27.70
CA GLU A 618 -4.90 7.60 27.95
C GLU A 618 -5.16 7.37 29.45
N GLU A 619 -4.25 6.65 30.13
CA GLU A 619 -4.33 6.44 31.58
C GLU A 619 -4.36 7.76 32.38
N LEU A 620 -3.51 8.72 31.97
CA LEU A 620 -3.46 10.03 32.62
C LEU A 620 -4.80 10.79 32.44
N LEU A 621 -5.37 10.77 31.23
CA LEU A 621 -6.64 11.42 30.94
C LEU A 621 -7.81 10.77 31.68
N HIS A 622 -7.83 9.43 31.79
CA HIS A 622 -8.82 8.73 32.64
C HIS A 622 -8.70 9.12 34.12
N GLY A 623 -7.48 9.29 34.62
CA GLY A 623 -7.25 9.77 35.98
C GLY A 623 -7.70 11.21 36.21
N MET A 624 -7.54 12.09 35.21
CA MET A 624 -7.94 13.50 35.32
C MET A 624 -9.45 13.71 35.06
N PHE A 625 -10.06 12.90 34.22
CA PHE A 625 -11.45 13.01 33.76
C PHE A 625 -12.20 11.67 33.87
N PRO A 626 -12.43 11.16 35.09
CA PRO A 626 -12.98 9.80 35.26
C PRO A 626 -14.43 9.65 34.76
N GLN A 627 -15.15 10.76 34.56
CA GLN A 627 -16.50 10.76 34.03
C GLN A 627 -16.56 10.73 32.48
N ALA A 628 -15.46 11.01 31.80
CA ALA A 628 -15.43 11.10 30.35
C ALA A 628 -15.30 9.72 29.69
N ARG A 629 -16.04 9.50 28.62
CA ARG A 629 -15.94 8.31 27.77
C ARG A 629 -14.80 8.52 26.76
N ILE A 630 -13.64 7.93 27.05
CA ILE A 630 -12.41 8.13 26.28
C ILE A 630 -12.18 6.92 25.39
N GLY A 631 -11.98 7.16 24.07
CA GLY A 631 -11.54 6.15 23.10
C GLY A 631 -10.11 6.37 22.69
N ARG A 632 -9.36 5.26 22.41
CA ARG A 632 -8.00 5.30 21.90
C ARG A 632 -7.91 4.78 20.46
N LEU A 633 -7.14 5.50 19.63
CA LEU A 633 -6.96 5.18 18.22
C LEU A 633 -5.48 5.30 17.83
N ASP A 634 -4.78 4.17 17.91
CA ASP A 634 -3.38 4.02 17.51
C ASP A 634 -3.12 2.71 16.77
N ARG A 635 -1.86 2.45 16.35
CA ARG A 635 -1.51 1.22 15.62
C ARG A 635 -1.66 -0.06 16.45
N ASP A 636 -1.65 0.04 17.76
CA ASP A 636 -1.72 -1.11 18.66
C ASP A 636 -3.18 -1.52 18.92
N THR A 637 -4.10 -0.54 18.92
CA THR A 637 -5.55 -0.74 19.11
C THR A 637 -6.27 -1.04 17.78
N VAL A 638 -5.76 -0.53 16.66
CA VAL A 638 -6.37 -0.71 15.32
C VAL A 638 -5.72 -1.89 14.61
N ARG A 639 -6.37 -3.04 14.62
CA ARG A 639 -5.95 -4.24 13.87
C ARG A 639 -6.43 -4.24 12.42
N GLY A 640 -7.43 -3.43 12.11
CA GLY A 640 -8.01 -3.33 10.79
C GLY A 640 -8.80 -2.04 10.60
N ARG A 641 -9.31 -1.87 9.40
CA ARG A 641 -10.11 -0.71 8.99
C ARG A 641 -11.41 -0.57 9.79
N GLU A 642 -12.04 -1.71 10.14
CA GLU A 642 -13.29 -1.75 10.89
C GLU A 642 -13.14 -1.17 12.32
N ASP A 643 -12.01 -1.43 12.99
CA ASP A 643 -11.75 -0.90 14.33
C ASP A 643 -11.59 0.62 14.31
N PHE A 644 -10.92 1.14 13.27
CA PHE A 644 -10.76 2.56 13.04
C PHE A 644 -12.11 3.27 12.82
N GLU A 645 -12.95 2.71 11.97
CA GLU A 645 -14.28 3.24 11.66
C GLU A 645 -15.22 3.19 12.85
N ARG A 646 -15.17 2.12 13.64
CA ARG A 646 -15.96 1.99 14.86
C ARG A 646 -15.66 3.10 15.86
N ALA A 647 -14.38 3.42 16.09
CA ALA A 647 -13.99 4.48 17.02
C ALA A 647 -14.45 5.87 16.53
N LEU A 648 -14.38 6.14 15.22
CA LEU A 648 -14.83 7.40 14.65
C LEU A 648 -16.37 7.52 14.63
N ASN A 649 -17.08 6.44 14.32
CA ASN A 649 -18.54 6.43 14.37
C ASN A 649 -19.03 6.65 15.81
N ALA A 650 -18.41 5.99 16.80
CA ALA A 650 -18.73 6.20 18.21
C ALA A 650 -18.52 7.67 18.66
N LEU A 651 -17.47 8.35 18.11
CA LEU A 651 -17.30 9.77 18.35
C LEU A 651 -18.39 10.59 17.64
N ASN A 652 -18.71 10.32 16.38
CA ASN A 652 -19.74 11.04 15.62
C ASN A 652 -21.16 10.85 16.18
N GLU A 653 -21.45 9.67 16.71
CA GLU A 653 -22.75 9.32 17.33
C GLU A 653 -22.88 9.84 18.78
N GLY A 654 -21.80 10.41 19.32
CA GLY A 654 -21.79 10.95 20.68
C GLY A 654 -21.60 9.88 21.77
N ASP A 655 -21.20 8.67 21.43
CA ASP A 655 -20.88 7.60 22.36
C ASP A 655 -19.53 7.81 23.06
N LEU A 656 -18.65 8.63 22.46
CA LEU A 656 -17.39 9.08 23.03
C LEU A 656 -17.39 10.60 23.23
N ASP A 657 -16.84 11.04 24.35
CA ASP A 657 -16.64 12.46 24.67
C ASP A 657 -15.23 12.89 24.24
N MET A 658 -14.28 11.97 24.26
CA MET A 658 -12.88 12.24 23.92
C MET A 658 -12.28 11.11 23.08
N LEU A 659 -11.54 11.49 22.02
CA LEU A 659 -10.73 10.56 21.22
C LEU A 659 -9.25 10.90 21.37
N VAL A 660 -8.47 9.94 21.87
CA VAL A 660 -7.02 10.06 22.03
C VAL A 660 -6.34 9.22 20.93
N GLY A 661 -5.34 9.78 20.28
CA GLY A 661 -4.64 8.97 19.28
C GLY A 661 -3.40 9.62 18.69
N THR A 662 -2.83 8.91 17.72
CA THR A 662 -1.65 9.38 16.99
C THR A 662 -2.05 10.09 15.69
N GLN A 663 -1.12 10.31 14.77
CA GLN A 663 -1.37 10.96 13.47
C GLN A 663 -2.54 10.36 12.65
N MET A 664 -3.04 9.18 13.03
CA MET A 664 -4.18 8.56 12.38
C MET A 664 -5.46 9.40 12.54
N ILE A 665 -5.67 10.03 13.71
CA ILE A 665 -6.84 10.89 13.96
C ILE A 665 -6.81 12.21 13.17
N ALA A 666 -5.63 12.62 12.70
CA ALA A 666 -5.46 13.86 11.92
C ALA A 666 -5.94 13.71 10.47
N LYS A 667 -6.14 12.47 9.97
CA LYS A 667 -6.37 12.20 8.55
C LYS A 667 -7.80 11.72 8.26
N GLY A 668 -8.39 12.26 7.20
CA GLY A 668 -9.42 11.60 6.38
C GLY A 668 -10.86 11.57 6.88
N HIS A 669 -11.27 12.19 8.01
CA HIS A 669 -12.65 12.09 8.50
C HIS A 669 -13.25 13.42 8.88
N ASP A 670 -14.54 13.57 8.59
CA ASP A 670 -15.36 14.68 9.04
C ASP A 670 -16.00 14.31 10.39
N VAL A 671 -15.53 14.93 11.46
CA VAL A 671 -16.14 14.85 12.80
C VAL A 671 -16.66 16.24 13.14
N HIS A 672 -17.99 16.38 13.18
CA HIS A 672 -18.62 17.69 13.35
C HIS A 672 -18.70 18.14 14.81
N GLY A 673 -18.71 17.21 15.77
CA GLY A 673 -18.83 17.50 17.19
C GLY A 673 -17.55 17.99 17.90
N VAL A 674 -16.38 17.92 17.23
CA VAL A 674 -15.11 18.29 17.87
C VAL A 674 -14.89 19.79 17.86
N THR A 675 -14.94 20.40 19.05
CA THR A 675 -14.70 21.84 19.26
C THR A 675 -13.31 22.13 19.80
N LEU A 676 -12.66 21.16 20.47
CA LEU A 676 -11.30 21.27 20.99
C LEU A 676 -10.37 20.19 20.45
N VAL A 677 -9.19 20.61 19.98
CA VAL A 677 -8.11 19.71 19.65
C VAL A 677 -6.89 20.03 20.51
N GLY A 678 -6.46 19.10 21.35
CA GLY A 678 -5.21 19.16 22.11
C GLY A 678 -4.09 18.47 21.34
N VAL A 679 -2.95 19.13 21.15
CA VAL A 679 -1.75 18.53 20.57
C VAL A 679 -0.67 18.39 21.62
N VAL A 680 -0.34 17.15 21.97
CA VAL A 680 0.68 16.80 22.96
C VAL A 680 1.96 16.36 22.25
N GLY A 681 3.11 16.96 22.62
CA GLY A 681 4.42 16.60 22.07
C GLY A 681 4.56 16.97 20.57
N ALA A 682 4.12 18.16 20.18
CA ALA A 682 4.30 18.69 18.82
C ALA A 682 5.77 18.62 18.34
N ASP A 683 6.70 18.65 19.28
CA ASP A 683 8.15 18.64 19.08
C ASP A 683 8.73 17.30 18.60
N ALA A 684 8.02 16.22 18.80
CA ALA A 684 8.55 14.87 18.51
C ALA A 684 9.02 14.71 17.06
N ALA A 685 8.35 15.40 16.13
CA ALA A 685 8.75 15.41 14.73
C ALA A 685 9.92 16.36 14.45
N LEU A 686 10.02 17.49 15.13
CA LEU A 686 11.14 18.46 15.00
C LEU A 686 12.46 17.85 15.48
N GLY A 687 12.39 16.97 16.47
CA GLY A 687 13.56 16.25 16.97
C GLY A 687 14.08 15.14 16.05
N LEU A 688 13.39 14.77 14.96
CA LEU A 688 13.89 13.74 14.07
C LEU A 688 15.14 14.19 13.29
N PRO A 689 16.12 13.30 13.08
CA PRO A 689 17.30 13.60 12.28
C PRO A 689 16.96 13.52 10.78
N ASP A 690 16.04 14.36 10.34
CA ASP A 690 15.56 14.42 8.96
C ASP A 690 15.36 15.89 8.56
N PHE A 691 15.88 16.30 7.40
CA PHE A 691 15.76 17.68 6.92
C PHE A 691 14.31 18.11 6.66
N ARG A 692 13.37 17.14 6.49
CA ARG A 692 11.93 17.39 6.32
C ARG A 692 11.18 17.50 7.66
N ALA A 693 11.88 17.47 8.79
CA ALA A 693 11.25 17.48 10.11
C ALA A 693 10.32 18.71 10.31
N ALA A 694 10.77 19.89 9.92
CA ALA A 694 10.01 21.14 10.00
C ALA A 694 8.78 21.12 9.08
N GLU A 695 8.94 20.68 7.83
CA GLU A 695 7.85 20.54 6.86
C GLU A 695 6.76 19.59 7.38
N ARG A 696 7.15 18.41 7.87
CA ARG A 696 6.20 17.43 8.42
C ARG A 696 5.50 17.92 9.67
N THR A 697 6.20 18.64 10.53
CA THR A 697 5.59 19.25 11.71
C THR A 697 4.56 20.28 11.30
N PHE A 698 4.88 21.19 10.40
CA PHE A 698 3.94 22.17 9.87
C PHE A 698 2.70 21.50 9.26
N GLN A 699 2.90 20.51 8.38
CA GLN A 699 1.82 19.77 7.72
C GLN A 699 0.91 19.10 8.74
N LEU A 700 1.48 18.39 9.73
CA LEU A 700 0.71 17.72 10.76
C LEU A 700 -0.10 18.71 11.60
N LEU A 701 0.53 19.77 12.08
CA LEU A 701 -0.14 20.78 12.93
C LEU A 701 -1.29 21.46 12.20
N THR A 702 -1.08 21.82 10.93
CA THR A 702 -2.13 22.42 10.08
C THR A 702 -3.28 21.43 9.81
N GLN A 703 -2.98 20.16 9.52
CA GLN A 703 -4.02 19.13 9.32
C GLN A 703 -4.84 18.90 10.58
N VAL A 704 -4.18 18.83 11.74
CA VAL A 704 -4.82 18.61 13.05
C VAL A 704 -5.65 19.83 13.43
N ALA A 705 -5.12 21.02 13.26
CA ALA A 705 -5.87 22.25 13.48
C ALA A 705 -7.14 22.29 12.62
N GLY A 706 -7.06 21.84 11.39
CA GLY A 706 -8.21 21.71 10.49
C GLY A 706 -9.32 20.77 10.94
N ARG A 707 -9.16 20.00 12.03
CA ARG A 707 -10.20 19.10 12.59
C ARG A 707 -11.14 19.80 13.53
N ALA A 708 -10.70 20.85 14.22
CA ALA A 708 -11.55 21.60 15.11
C ALA A 708 -12.52 22.52 14.35
N GLY A 709 -13.75 22.67 14.88
CA GLY A 709 -14.73 23.64 14.37
C GLY A 709 -15.25 23.32 12.98
N ARG A 710 -15.55 22.07 12.68
CA ARG A 710 -16.25 21.66 11.45
C ARG A 710 -17.77 21.68 11.60
N GLY A 711 -18.27 21.75 12.82
CA GLY A 711 -19.66 21.98 13.15
C GLY A 711 -20.03 23.46 13.19
N GLU A 712 -21.11 23.79 13.87
CA GLU A 712 -21.61 25.16 14.02
C GLU A 712 -20.78 25.98 15.03
N SER A 713 -20.15 25.30 16.01
CA SER A 713 -19.35 25.95 17.04
C SER A 713 -17.93 26.24 16.58
N PRO A 714 -17.35 27.41 16.93
CA PRO A 714 -15.97 27.70 16.59
C PRO A 714 -15.00 26.74 17.25
N GLY A 715 -14.00 26.29 16.49
CA GLY A 715 -12.99 25.36 16.98
C GLY A 715 -11.82 26.06 17.68
N LYS A 716 -11.27 25.39 18.69
CA LYS A 716 -10.02 25.80 19.35
C LYS A 716 -8.98 24.68 19.29
N VAL A 717 -7.72 25.07 19.16
CA VAL A 717 -6.57 24.16 19.20
C VAL A 717 -5.62 24.61 20.30
N VAL A 718 -5.25 23.71 21.19
CA VAL A 718 -4.23 23.93 22.21
C VAL A 718 -2.99 23.11 21.86
N LEU A 719 -1.89 23.79 21.52
CA LEU A 719 -0.66 23.19 21.04
C LEU A 719 0.42 23.28 22.10
N GLN A 720 0.80 22.15 22.71
CA GLN A 720 1.86 22.07 23.72
C GLN A 720 3.20 21.78 23.06
N THR A 721 4.20 22.63 23.31
CA THR A 721 5.52 22.51 22.68
C THR A 721 6.64 23.04 23.59
N TYR A 722 7.82 22.46 23.46
CA TYR A 722 9.08 23.01 24.00
C TYR A 722 9.78 23.95 23.01
N PHE A 723 9.25 24.05 21.74
CA PHE A 723 9.77 24.94 20.70
C PHE A 723 8.75 25.98 20.26
N PRO A 724 8.20 26.81 21.17
CA PRO A 724 7.13 27.74 20.79
C PRO A 724 7.60 28.76 19.73
N ASP A 725 8.90 29.10 19.71
CA ASP A 725 9.49 30.08 18.79
C ASP A 725 9.90 29.47 17.43
N HIS A 726 9.78 28.15 17.26
CA HIS A 726 10.16 27.52 16.01
C HIS A 726 9.21 27.92 14.88
N TYR A 727 9.76 28.36 13.75
CA TYR A 727 8.98 28.89 12.64
C TYR A 727 7.88 27.96 12.14
N ALA A 728 8.11 26.62 12.10
CA ALA A 728 7.08 25.64 11.69
C ALA A 728 5.87 25.67 12.63
N VAL A 729 6.06 25.88 13.94
CA VAL A 729 5.00 25.99 14.94
C VAL A 729 4.28 27.33 14.78
N GLN A 730 5.02 28.43 14.66
CA GLN A 730 4.47 29.78 14.56
C GLN A 730 3.63 29.98 13.30
N TYR A 731 4.11 29.49 12.13
CA TYR A 731 3.35 29.59 10.89
C TYR A 731 2.15 28.64 10.88
N ALA A 732 2.26 27.43 11.46
CA ALA A 732 1.13 26.52 11.58
C ALA A 732 0.02 27.11 12.45
N ALA A 733 0.36 27.79 13.56
CA ALA A 733 -0.62 28.42 14.43
C ALA A 733 -1.35 29.60 13.76
N ARG A 734 -0.71 30.24 12.77
CA ARG A 734 -1.31 31.34 11.98
C ARG A 734 -1.97 30.84 10.69
N HIS A 735 -1.95 29.53 10.41
CA HIS A 735 -2.39 28.95 9.15
C HIS A 735 -1.68 29.55 7.92
N ASP A 736 -0.43 30.02 8.09
CA ASP A 736 0.33 30.70 7.05
C ASP A 736 1.29 29.73 6.35
N PHE A 737 0.79 29.06 5.31
CA PHE A 737 1.59 28.19 4.47
C PHE A 737 2.64 28.95 3.66
N ALA A 738 2.30 30.12 3.14
CA ALA A 738 3.20 30.91 2.28
C ALA A 738 4.44 31.39 3.06
N GLY A 739 4.23 31.93 4.27
CA GLY A 739 5.33 32.33 5.13
C GLY A 739 6.21 31.16 5.57
N PHE A 740 5.61 30.00 5.89
CA PHE A 740 6.37 28.78 6.17
C PHE A 740 7.21 28.35 4.96
N TYR A 741 6.61 28.31 3.78
CA TYR A 741 7.28 27.91 2.53
C TYR A 741 8.51 28.77 2.26
N ASP A 742 8.39 30.08 2.32
CA ASP A 742 9.50 30.98 2.05
C ASP A 742 10.64 30.80 3.05
N LYS A 743 10.31 30.62 4.35
CA LYS A 743 11.31 30.41 5.40
C LYS A 743 12.03 29.07 5.25
N GLU A 744 11.30 28.01 4.99
CA GLU A 744 11.88 26.68 4.81
C GLU A 744 12.73 26.59 3.54
N LEU A 745 12.34 27.24 2.45
CA LEU A 745 13.14 27.27 1.23
C LEU A 745 14.48 27.94 1.40
N GLN A 746 14.60 28.98 2.22
CA GLN A 746 15.88 29.62 2.54
C GLN A 746 16.84 28.57 3.14
N PHE A 747 16.36 27.80 4.14
CA PHE A 747 17.15 26.74 4.75
C PHE A 747 17.57 25.67 3.72
N ARG A 748 16.63 25.22 2.89
CA ARG A 748 16.93 24.18 1.89
C ARG A 748 17.88 24.64 0.81
N SER A 749 17.82 25.90 0.44
CA SER A 749 18.78 26.52 -0.48
C SER A 749 20.21 26.50 0.09
N TRP A 750 20.39 26.94 1.33
CA TRP A 750 21.71 26.98 1.98
C TRP A 750 22.31 25.59 2.17
N MET A 751 21.46 24.62 2.53
CA MET A 751 21.87 23.25 2.81
C MET A 751 21.87 22.33 1.59
N HIS A 752 21.53 22.83 0.40
CA HIS A 752 21.39 22.06 -0.83
C HIS A 752 20.49 20.84 -0.66
N TYR A 753 19.25 21.08 -0.20
CA TYR A 753 18.19 20.06 -0.12
C TYR A 753 17.15 20.25 -1.25
N PRO A 754 16.35 19.23 -1.55
CA PRO A 754 15.22 19.42 -2.46
C PRO A 754 14.30 20.59 -2.02
N PRO A 755 13.82 21.41 -2.96
CA PRO A 755 13.80 21.25 -4.42
C PRO A 755 15.05 21.70 -5.18
N TYR A 756 16.08 22.20 -4.49
CA TYR A 756 17.30 22.75 -5.14
C TYR A 756 18.29 21.69 -5.58
N SER A 757 18.20 20.49 -5.01
CA SER A 757 19.04 19.34 -5.40
C SER A 757 18.23 18.05 -5.41
N ALA A 758 18.64 17.08 -6.19
CA ALA A 758 18.22 15.71 -6.07
C ALA A 758 18.90 15.06 -4.86
N ILE A 759 18.23 14.12 -4.21
CA ILE A 759 18.76 13.36 -3.08
C ILE A 759 18.56 11.86 -3.30
N ALA A 760 19.57 11.07 -2.92
CA ALA A 760 19.44 9.62 -2.87
C ALA A 760 20.02 9.08 -1.55
N ASN A 761 19.40 8.03 -1.03
CA ASN A 761 19.88 7.27 0.12
C ASN A 761 20.31 5.87 -0.34
N VAL A 762 21.58 5.53 -0.14
CA VAL A 762 22.12 4.20 -0.43
C VAL A 762 22.34 3.48 0.88
N VAL A 763 21.66 2.36 1.12
CA VAL A 763 21.80 1.56 2.32
C VAL A 763 22.51 0.25 2.00
N VAL A 764 23.62 0.00 2.67
CA VAL A 764 24.35 -1.26 2.64
C VAL A 764 24.01 -2.04 3.91
N ARG A 765 23.58 -3.29 3.77
CA ARG A 765 23.12 -4.09 4.90
C ARG A 765 23.65 -5.52 4.89
N SER A 766 23.80 -6.12 6.04
CA SER A 766 24.09 -7.55 6.24
C SER A 766 23.63 -8.02 7.62
N GLU A 767 23.31 -9.31 7.76
CA GLU A 767 23.09 -9.92 9.07
C GLU A 767 24.37 -9.94 9.92
N LYS A 768 25.54 -9.87 9.28
CA LYS A 768 26.84 -9.80 9.94
C LYS A 768 27.39 -8.38 9.92
N LEU A 769 27.77 -7.90 11.09
CA LEU A 769 28.32 -6.55 11.26
C LEU A 769 29.58 -6.33 10.43
N ASP A 770 30.50 -7.30 10.48
CA ASP A 770 31.80 -7.19 9.77
C ASP A 770 31.63 -7.08 8.24
N GLU A 771 30.66 -7.83 7.67
CA GLU A 771 30.32 -7.74 6.24
C GLU A 771 29.73 -6.37 5.89
N ALA A 772 28.79 -5.85 6.72
CA ALA A 772 28.18 -4.55 6.50
C ALA A 772 29.22 -3.42 6.56
N LEU A 773 30.14 -3.48 7.52
CA LEU A 773 31.27 -2.55 7.66
C LEU A 773 32.25 -2.65 6.46
N ALA A 774 32.64 -3.88 6.09
CA ALA A 774 33.57 -4.11 4.99
C ALA A 774 33.00 -3.56 3.66
N TRP A 775 31.77 -3.93 3.32
CA TRP A 775 31.12 -3.50 2.08
C TRP A 775 30.87 -1.98 2.03
N SER A 776 30.38 -1.39 3.14
CA SER A 776 30.20 0.07 3.21
C SER A 776 31.54 0.81 3.14
N GLY A 777 32.60 0.30 3.78
CA GLY A 777 33.94 0.86 3.70
C GLY A 777 34.54 0.75 2.27
N GLU A 778 34.32 -0.36 1.58
CA GLU A 778 34.76 -0.55 0.19
C GLU A 778 34.08 0.42 -0.78
N LEU A 779 32.75 0.57 -0.67
CA LEU A 779 32.02 1.53 -1.47
C LEU A 779 32.37 2.97 -1.11
N GLY A 780 32.65 3.27 0.17
CA GLY A 780 33.13 4.57 0.60
C GLY A 780 34.45 4.94 -0.09
N ARG A 781 35.45 4.04 -0.05
CA ARG A 781 36.73 4.23 -0.76
C ARG A 781 36.57 4.35 -2.28
N TRP A 782 35.59 3.66 -2.85
CA TRP A 782 35.28 3.80 -4.28
C TRP A 782 34.71 5.20 -4.58
N PHE A 783 33.78 5.70 -3.79
CA PHE A 783 33.25 7.06 -3.94
C PHE A 783 34.34 8.12 -3.83
N GLU A 784 35.29 7.97 -2.88
CA GLU A 784 36.43 8.90 -2.71
C GLU A 784 37.36 8.93 -3.94
N LYS A 785 37.58 7.78 -4.59
CA LYS A 785 38.45 7.65 -5.77
C LYS A 785 37.77 8.05 -7.07
N THR A 786 36.44 7.97 -7.12
CA THR A 786 35.67 8.24 -8.35
C THR A 786 35.41 9.74 -8.49
N ARG A 787 35.74 10.32 -9.67
CA ARG A 787 35.38 11.71 -9.99
C ARG A 787 33.87 11.83 -10.11
N HIS A 788 33.27 12.71 -9.30
CA HIS A 788 31.84 13.00 -9.29
C HIS A 788 31.58 14.48 -9.07
N GLU A 789 31.94 15.31 -10.07
CA GLU A 789 31.79 16.76 -10.02
C GLU A 789 30.33 17.20 -9.73
N GLY A 790 30.17 18.05 -8.71
CA GLY A 790 28.88 18.60 -8.28
C GLY A 790 28.00 17.61 -7.50
N ILE A 791 28.49 16.39 -7.18
CA ILE A 791 27.78 15.47 -6.31
C ILE A 791 28.46 15.40 -4.95
N ARG A 792 27.73 15.72 -3.89
CA ARG A 792 28.20 15.57 -2.50
C ARG A 792 27.77 14.21 -1.97
N VAL A 793 28.73 13.40 -1.58
CA VAL A 793 28.52 12.10 -0.91
C VAL A 793 28.80 12.26 0.57
N LEU A 794 27.84 11.90 1.42
CA LEU A 794 27.97 11.88 2.88
C LEU A 794 27.92 10.44 3.33
N GLY A 795 28.77 10.04 4.27
CA GLY A 795 28.90 8.66 4.75
C GLY A 795 30.21 8.01 4.25
N PRO A 796 30.41 6.67 4.54
CA PRO A 796 29.46 5.80 5.21
C PRO A 796 29.21 6.16 6.66
N ALA A 797 27.97 6.14 7.11
CA ALA A 797 27.56 6.33 8.49
C ALA A 797 26.58 5.21 8.90
N ALA A 798 26.50 4.91 10.18
CA ALA A 798 25.48 4.02 10.70
C ALA A 798 24.09 4.62 10.38
N ALA A 799 23.16 3.83 9.84
CA ALA A 799 21.82 4.30 9.59
C ALA A 799 21.10 4.63 10.93
N PRO A 800 20.12 5.58 10.96
CA PRO A 800 19.40 5.96 12.18
C PRO A 800 18.78 4.76 12.91
N ILE A 801 18.32 3.77 12.16
CA ILE A 801 17.99 2.44 12.69
C ILE A 801 19.13 1.53 12.29
N THR A 802 20.14 1.44 13.12
CA THR A 802 21.39 0.70 12.85
C THR A 802 21.15 -0.80 12.64
N ARG A 803 20.13 -1.38 13.29
CA ARG A 803 19.75 -2.80 13.14
C ARG A 803 18.26 -2.94 12.94
N LEU A 804 17.86 -3.48 11.77
CA LEU A 804 16.46 -3.70 11.41
C LEU A 804 16.29 -5.14 10.87
N LYS A 805 15.34 -5.91 11.43
CA LYS A 805 15.05 -7.31 11.00
C LYS A 805 16.32 -8.20 10.91
N ARG A 806 17.22 -8.08 11.87
CA ARG A 806 18.54 -8.72 11.98
C ARG A 806 19.65 -8.08 11.15
N ASP A 807 19.37 -7.26 10.11
CA ASP A 807 20.38 -6.60 9.29
C ASP A 807 21.01 -5.41 10.00
N TYR A 808 22.35 -5.34 10.05
CA TYR A 808 23.12 -4.13 10.33
C TYR A 808 23.14 -3.25 9.11
N ARG A 809 22.97 -1.93 9.28
CA ARG A 809 22.72 -0.97 8.21
C ARG A 809 23.69 0.20 8.29
N TYR A 810 24.40 0.44 7.18
CA TYR A 810 25.21 1.62 6.94
C TYR A 810 24.69 2.32 5.70
N HIS A 811 24.79 3.66 5.65
CA HIS A 811 24.23 4.37 4.52
C HIS A 811 25.11 5.51 4.02
N PHE A 812 24.83 5.90 2.80
CA PHE A 812 25.36 7.10 2.14
C PHE A 812 24.21 7.97 1.71
N ILE A 813 24.36 9.29 1.88
CA ILE A 813 23.42 10.28 1.35
C ILE A 813 24.12 11.04 0.23
N LEU A 814 23.56 10.96 -0.97
CA LEU A 814 24.04 11.69 -2.13
C LEU A 814 23.17 12.91 -2.38
N LYS A 815 23.78 14.06 -2.61
CA LYS A 815 23.11 15.30 -3.04
C LYS A 815 23.71 15.76 -4.36
N SER A 816 22.87 16.10 -5.35
CA SER A 816 23.32 16.53 -6.67
C SER A 816 22.37 17.57 -7.26
N PRO A 817 22.86 18.62 -7.92
CA PRO A 817 22.02 19.54 -8.68
C PRO A 817 21.42 18.87 -9.93
N SER A 818 21.99 17.75 -10.41
CA SER A 818 21.52 16.98 -11.55
C SER A 818 21.18 15.54 -11.14
N ARG A 819 19.91 15.17 -11.31
CA ARG A 819 19.45 13.78 -11.08
C ARG A 819 20.08 12.79 -12.06
N GLU A 820 20.25 13.20 -13.32
CA GLU A 820 20.86 12.36 -14.34
C GLU A 820 22.29 11.97 -13.95
N LYS A 821 23.12 12.95 -13.55
CA LYS A 821 24.49 12.70 -13.06
C LYS A 821 24.48 11.80 -11.82
N MET A 822 23.57 12.01 -10.90
CA MET A 822 23.42 11.19 -9.70
C MET A 822 23.07 9.75 -10.05
N ASN A 823 22.08 9.53 -10.92
CA ASN A 823 21.69 8.19 -11.35
C ASN A 823 22.81 7.48 -12.13
N ALA A 824 23.60 8.20 -12.95
CA ALA A 824 24.77 7.65 -13.61
C ALA A 824 25.83 7.16 -12.61
N LEU A 825 26.12 7.98 -11.57
CA LEU A 825 27.04 7.58 -10.49
C LEU A 825 26.52 6.37 -9.71
N LEU A 826 25.21 6.35 -9.41
CA LEU A 826 24.59 5.21 -8.69
C LEU A 826 24.60 3.92 -9.52
N ARG A 827 24.41 3.99 -10.84
CA ARG A 827 24.57 2.81 -11.73
C ARG A 827 26.01 2.30 -11.70
N ALA A 828 26.98 3.19 -11.80
CA ALA A 828 28.40 2.82 -11.70
C ALA A 828 28.74 2.18 -10.34
N MET A 829 28.19 2.73 -9.25
CA MET A 829 28.32 2.15 -7.90
C MET A 829 27.71 0.75 -7.81
N LEU A 830 26.55 0.51 -8.40
CA LEU A 830 25.90 -0.81 -8.42
C LEU A 830 26.73 -1.82 -9.24
N ALA A 831 27.32 -1.39 -10.36
CA ALA A 831 28.22 -2.23 -11.16
C ALA A 831 29.49 -2.59 -10.37
N GLU A 832 30.07 -1.62 -9.64
CA GLU A 832 31.22 -1.86 -8.76
C GLU A 832 30.87 -2.82 -7.61
N ALA A 833 29.70 -2.64 -6.98
CA ALA A 833 29.22 -3.57 -5.95
C ALA A 833 29.12 -5.01 -6.49
N ALA A 834 28.61 -5.18 -7.72
CA ALA A 834 28.53 -6.48 -8.37
C ALA A 834 29.92 -7.05 -8.68
N ALA A 835 30.87 -6.24 -9.16
CA ALA A 835 32.26 -6.63 -9.40
C ALA A 835 32.96 -7.11 -8.13
N ARG A 836 32.62 -6.51 -6.97
CA ARG A 836 33.09 -6.93 -5.65
C ARG A 836 32.28 -8.07 -5.04
N LYS A 837 31.36 -8.66 -5.77
CA LYS A 837 30.48 -9.77 -5.33
C LYS A 837 29.57 -9.40 -4.13
N ILE A 838 29.27 -8.12 -3.92
CA ILE A 838 28.28 -7.67 -2.95
C ILE A 838 26.89 -8.02 -3.52
N PRO A 839 26.08 -8.82 -2.82
CA PRO A 839 24.77 -9.21 -3.34
C PRO A 839 23.87 -8.01 -3.60
N ARG A 840 23.19 -7.97 -4.74
CA ARG A 840 22.31 -6.84 -5.14
C ARG A 840 21.21 -6.55 -4.09
N THR A 841 20.75 -7.58 -3.39
CA THR A 841 19.75 -7.48 -2.31
C THR A 841 20.29 -6.81 -1.04
N GLN A 842 21.60 -6.69 -0.91
CA GLN A 842 22.24 -6.06 0.27
C GLN A 842 22.56 -4.57 0.01
N VAL A 843 22.41 -4.09 -1.21
CA VAL A 843 22.58 -2.68 -1.59
C VAL A 843 21.21 -2.12 -2.00
N ILE A 844 20.64 -1.28 -1.17
CA ILE A 844 19.36 -0.63 -1.41
C ILE A 844 19.65 0.79 -1.89
N VAL A 845 19.09 1.17 -3.03
CA VAL A 845 19.13 2.54 -3.55
C VAL A 845 17.74 3.14 -3.48
N ASP A 846 17.62 4.28 -2.82
CA ASP A 846 16.38 5.03 -2.69
C ASP A 846 16.56 6.43 -3.29
N VAL A 847 16.13 6.58 -4.54
CA VAL A 847 16.15 7.86 -5.25
C VAL A 847 14.95 8.70 -4.81
N ASP A 848 15.16 9.99 -4.58
CA ASP A 848 14.19 10.92 -4.01
C ASP A 848 13.59 10.37 -2.69
N ALA A 849 14.48 10.01 -1.78
CA ALA A 849 14.11 9.48 -0.49
C ALA A 849 13.22 10.46 0.28
N VAL A 850 12.04 10.01 0.68
CA VAL A 850 11.13 10.77 1.54
C VAL A 850 11.59 10.68 3.00
N TRP A 851 12.20 9.55 3.38
CA TRP A 851 12.78 9.31 4.70
C TRP A 851 14.26 8.98 4.56
N LEU A 852 15.08 9.61 5.41
CA LEU A 852 16.51 9.30 5.50
C LEU A 852 16.84 8.42 6.73
N MET A 853 15.81 7.82 7.35
CA MET A 853 15.91 6.94 8.52
C MET A 853 16.01 5.46 8.16
#